data_905c192e574e84cadf00619e07756567
#
_entry.id   905c192e574e84cadf00619e07756567
#
_cell.length_a   1.000
_cell.length_b   1.000
_cell.length_c   1.000
_cell.angle_alpha   90.00
_cell.angle_beta   90.00
_cell.angle_gamma   90.00
#
_symmetry.space_group_name_H-M   'P 1'
#
loop_
_entity.id
_entity.type
_entity.pdbx_description
1 polymer ?
#
loop_
_entity_poly.entity_id
_entity_poly.type
_entity_poly.pdbx_seq_one_letter_code
_entity_poly.pdbx_strand_id
1 'polypeptide(L)'
;MNPHQVEASLFALKSPLSKGVLLADEVGLGKTIEAGLVMGQKWAEQKRRILLIVPASLRKQWEQELRDKFSLPATILESATYKVLKKEGRAKPFRDAPGIIISSYEFAARCSDELALTKWDLVVFDEAHRLRNVYKPGALRSKLLKDALKDPFKVLLTATPLQNSLMELFGIVSMIDDNHFGGEEAFKTLYTGARATPASLEALRDRLIPVCYRTLRRQVQEAGHINFTKRNAVVFDFEPPSLEVQLYEKVSTFLQRKDTISYGDRANQLVVLQVRKILGSSTFAVTGYLRSLIERLEKRQRVDETVTDDIETIAEIAEELEDKEDTEEQIIDAALLAVEVDELKSFLALAESIGQNAKGEKLLTQLPGILDAISSKGGQRKAVIFTESVRTQKYLSELLSANGYDGQIVLLNGSNNDPVSKSLYQAWREDHAGTDRVSGSRTADMKAAIVDAFRGKDKAILIATESGAEGINLQFCSLVINFDLPWNPQRVEQRIGRCHRYGQKIDVTVVNMLNRKNQAEQRIYELLAQKFKLFSGVFGSSDEVLGTIERGVDFEQRVLGIVQSSRTEAEIVQQFDALTATLQDRIDSDMQSARAKVLEHLDQDVVARLKGRKGELDNAVDDFTRRLIIVAQAELPSARFHDDAIFRFDYEGKTWTTKWPDADDHDWQFFRLSDGNLATEIVETAKGRDELSSPTSVLFNLAAYAFPGQLADVKNLAGKSGLLRVSKARIQTHNSAREDLLLSCVTDDGIAIPPETADRMLMVPSTAQKLGALIDASGLQPIEDEQFSVFSDRVKKQNFRWLEEEETRLDNYAKDIEIELDAQIGVLDAEIKGLRKERRSPDASMEQKLDLGRKIKKLEGEMDDLKLSKHERRRDVRKQVSDMLDEIAESLNRQPKKDLLFTIRWSVQ
;
A
#
# COMPACT_ATOMS: atom_id res chain seq x y z
N MET A 1 -8.31 -10.76 10.38
CA MET A 1 -8.33 -9.27 10.35
C MET A 1 -7.93 -8.74 11.71
N ASN A 2 -7.19 -7.64 11.75
CA ASN A 2 -6.77 -7.04 13.01
C ASN A 2 -7.62 -5.80 13.34
N PRO A 3 -7.82 -5.47 14.63
CA PRO A 3 -8.63 -4.34 15.04
C PRO A 3 -8.23 -3.00 14.40
N HIS A 4 -6.94 -2.70 14.27
CA HIS A 4 -6.46 -1.47 13.64
C HIS A 4 -6.83 -1.38 12.15
N GLN A 5 -6.77 -2.51 11.41
CA GLN A 5 -7.15 -2.54 9.99
C GLN A 5 -8.64 -2.26 9.79
N VAL A 6 -9.47 -2.77 10.68
CA VAL A 6 -10.92 -2.51 10.66
C VAL A 6 -11.22 -1.07 11.06
N GLU A 7 -10.53 -0.53 12.08
CA GLU A 7 -10.65 0.88 12.47
C GLU A 7 -10.28 1.83 11.32
N ALA A 8 -9.15 1.58 10.65
CA ALA A 8 -8.73 2.36 9.46
C ALA A 8 -9.79 2.31 8.35
N SER A 9 -10.35 1.13 8.09
CA SER A 9 -11.38 0.94 7.07
C SER A 9 -12.70 1.64 7.45
N LEU A 10 -13.12 1.53 8.71
CA LEU A 10 -14.29 2.24 9.22
C LEU A 10 -14.11 3.77 9.19
N PHE A 11 -12.89 4.25 9.47
CA PHE A 11 -12.55 5.65 9.32
C PHE A 11 -12.75 6.12 7.86
N ALA A 12 -12.26 5.34 6.88
CA ALA A 12 -12.44 5.65 5.47
C ALA A 12 -13.91 5.68 5.03
N LEU A 13 -14.76 4.90 5.69
CA LEU A 13 -16.20 4.78 5.38
C LEU A 13 -17.09 5.65 6.27
N LYS A 14 -16.51 6.44 7.19
CA LYS A 14 -17.21 7.16 8.24
C LYS A 14 -18.22 8.19 7.71
N SER A 15 -17.85 8.94 6.68
CA SER A 15 -18.68 10.01 6.13
C SER A 15 -18.90 9.86 4.63
N PRO A 16 -20.17 9.89 4.16
CA PRO A 16 -20.47 9.87 2.73
C PRO A 16 -20.13 11.19 2.02
N LEU A 17 -19.90 12.26 2.79
CA LEU A 17 -19.57 13.61 2.29
C LEU A 17 -18.05 13.78 2.09
N SER A 18 -17.23 12.92 2.69
CA SER A 18 -15.80 12.96 2.50
C SER A 18 -15.43 12.70 1.02
N LYS A 19 -14.53 13.50 0.48
CA LYS A 19 -13.95 13.27 -0.85
C LYS A 19 -12.84 12.23 -0.85
N GLY A 20 -12.37 11.82 0.32
CA GLY A 20 -11.37 10.78 0.47
C GLY A 20 -10.65 10.83 1.80
N VAL A 21 -9.72 9.88 1.97
CA VAL A 21 -8.93 9.71 3.18
C VAL A 21 -7.49 9.33 2.86
N LEU A 22 -6.60 9.68 3.77
CA LEU A 22 -5.21 9.26 3.80
C LEU A 22 -5.04 8.20 4.90
N LEU A 23 -4.77 6.96 4.52
CA LEU A 23 -4.41 5.88 5.45
C LEU A 23 -2.89 5.80 5.53
N ALA A 24 -2.36 6.23 6.67
CA ALA A 24 -0.95 6.50 6.88
C ALA A 24 -0.31 5.58 7.94
N ASP A 25 -0.84 4.37 8.11
CA ASP A 25 -0.34 3.36 9.04
C ASP A 25 1.11 2.97 8.72
N GLU A 26 1.89 2.66 9.76
CA GLU A 26 3.30 2.26 9.59
C GLU A 26 3.47 1.03 8.70
N VAL A 27 4.67 0.89 8.14
CA VAL A 27 5.03 -0.27 7.30
C VAL A 27 4.76 -1.58 8.05
N GLY A 28 4.12 -2.55 7.39
CA GLY A 28 3.87 -3.88 7.95
C GLY A 28 2.60 -4.01 8.79
N LEU A 29 1.81 -2.95 8.99
CA LEU A 29 0.50 -3.02 9.66
C LEU A 29 -0.63 -3.51 8.73
N GLY A 30 -0.39 -3.53 7.41
CA GLY A 30 -1.31 -4.16 6.45
C GLY A 30 -2.25 -3.19 5.76
N LYS A 31 -1.76 -2.04 5.31
CA LYS A 31 -2.53 -1.06 4.51
C LYS A 31 -3.29 -1.67 3.32
N THR A 32 -2.73 -2.70 2.70
CA THR A 32 -3.42 -3.47 1.63
C THR A 32 -4.72 -4.10 2.12
N ILE A 33 -4.74 -4.60 3.37
CA ILE A 33 -5.96 -5.15 3.99
C ILE A 33 -6.97 -4.05 4.27
N GLU A 34 -6.52 -2.90 4.77
CA GLU A 34 -7.37 -1.74 5.03
C GLU A 34 -8.09 -1.27 3.76
N ALA A 35 -7.34 -1.05 2.68
CA ALA A 35 -7.91 -0.67 1.39
C ALA A 35 -8.77 -1.78 0.77
N GLY A 36 -8.37 -3.04 0.91
CA GLY A 36 -9.15 -4.20 0.47
C GLY A 36 -10.51 -4.28 1.16
N LEU A 37 -10.58 -3.99 2.45
CA LEU A 37 -11.84 -3.89 3.19
C LEU A 37 -12.74 -2.76 2.67
N VAL A 38 -12.16 -1.58 2.40
CA VAL A 38 -12.91 -0.45 1.82
C VAL A 38 -13.45 -0.80 0.43
N MET A 39 -12.60 -1.40 -0.43
CA MET A 39 -13.01 -1.84 -1.77
C MET A 39 -14.10 -2.91 -1.70
N GLY A 40 -13.95 -3.89 -0.80
CA GLY A 40 -14.95 -4.94 -0.57
C GLY A 40 -16.30 -4.39 -0.13
N GLN A 41 -16.31 -3.42 0.81
CA GLN A 41 -17.52 -2.74 1.23
C GLN A 41 -18.18 -1.96 0.08
N LYS A 42 -17.39 -1.21 -0.71
CA LYS A 42 -17.92 -0.48 -1.87
C LYS A 42 -18.46 -1.43 -2.93
N TRP A 43 -17.79 -2.55 -3.16
CA TRP A 43 -18.24 -3.60 -4.08
C TRP A 43 -19.57 -4.20 -3.64
N ALA A 44 -19.74 -4.48 -2.34
CA ALA A 44 -21.00 -4.96 -1.75
C ALA A 44 -22.14 -3.92 -1.87
N GLU A 45 -21.81 -2.62 -1.78
CA GLU A 45 -22.75 -1.51 -2.02
C GLU A 45 -23.12 -1.32 -3.50
N GLN A 46 -22.73 -2.25 -4.42
CA GLN A 46 -22.91 -2.15 -5.86
C GLN A 46 -22.13 -0.98 -6.53
N LYS A 47 -21.16 -0.40 -5.84
CA LYS A 47 -20.24 0.61 -6.34
C LYS A 47 -19.01 -0.09 -6.94
N ARG A 48 -19.14 -0.52 -8.19
CA ARG A 48 -18.19 -1.45 -8.82
C ARG A 48 -17.19 -0.78 -9.74
N ARG A 49 -17.29 0.53 -9.98
CA ARG A 49 -16.29 1.29 -10.76
C ARG A 49 -15.15 1.74 -9.84
N ILE A 50 -14.23 0.83 -9.60
CA ILE A 50 -13.10 1.02 -8.70
C ILE A 50 -11.82 1.04 -9.53
N LEU A 51 -11.01 2.08 -9.35
CA LEU A 51 -9.69 2.24 -9.94
C LEU A 51 -8.64 2.13 -8.83
N LEU A 52 -7.64 1.28 -9.04
CA LEU A 52 -6.50 1.10 -8.16
C LEU A 52 -5.21 1.50 -8.91
N ILE A 53 -4.58 2.58 -8.49
CA ILE A 53 -3.33 3.10 -9.06
C ILE A 53 -2.18 2.74 -8.12
N VAL A 54 -1.22 1.99 -8.64
CA VAL A 54 -0.12 1.41 -7.86
C VAL A 54 1.20 1.54 -8.63
N PRO A 55 2.36 1.41 -7.96
CA PRO A 55 3.64 1.19 -8.67
C PRO A 55 3.54 0.01 -9.65
N ALA A 56 4.23 0.10 -10.78
CA ALA A 56 4.14 -0.92 -11.84
C ALA A 56 4.43 -2.34 -11.34
N SER A 57 5.37 -2.48 -10.43
CA SER A 57 5.79 -3.72 -9.78
C SER A 57 4.73 -4.36 -8.87
N LEU A 58 3.83 -3.56 -8.27
CA LEU A 58 2.82 -4.05 -7.32
C LEU A 58 1.50 -4.48 -7.98
N ARG A 59 1.30 -4.23 -9.28
CA ARG A 59 0.02 -4.54 -9.97
C ARG A 59 -0.40 -6.00 -9.83
N LYS A 60 0.54 -6.93 -10.02
CA LYS A 60 0.28 -8.38 -9.93
C LYS A 60 -0.01 -8.82 -8.50
N GLN A 61 0.72 -8.27 -7.53
CA GLN A 61 0.47 -8.53 -6.11
C GLN A 61 -0.95 -8.09 -5.71
N TRP A 62 -1.36 -6.88 -6.11
CA TRP A 62 -2.68 -6.38 -5.79
C TRP A 62 -3.79 -7.20 -6.43
N GLU A 63 -3.63 -7.63 -7.69
CA GLU A 63 -4.56 -8.54 -8.36
C GLU A 63 -4.75 -9.82 -7.55
N GLN A 64 -3.64 -10.43 -7.13
CA GLN A 64 -3.64 -11.65 -6.33
C GLN A 64 -4.28 -11.42 -4.95
N GLU A 65 -3.87 -10.36 -4.23
CA GLU A 65 -4.41 -10.08 -2.90
C GLU A 65 -5.92 -9.79 -2.93
N LEU A 66 -6.41 -9.05 -3.92
CA LEU A 66 -7.84 -8.80 -4.10
C LEU A 66 -8.62 -10.09 -4.33
N ARG A 67 -8.09 -10.99 -5.15
CA ARG A 67 -8.71 -12.29 -5.42
C ARG A 67 -8.66 -13.21 -4.19
N ASP A 68 -7.46 -13.44 -3.64
CA ASP A 68 -7.26 -14.46 -2.61
C ASP A 68 -7.86 -14.08 -1.26
N LYS A 69 -7.74 -12.80 -0.86
CA LYS A 69 -8.19 -12.34 0.46
C LYS A 69 -9.58 -11.75 0.47
N PHE A 70 -10.01 -11.13 -0.63
CA PHE A 70 -11.27 -10.39 -0.69
C PHE A 70 -12.27 -10.96 -1.71
N SER A 71 -11.87 -11.94 -2.52
CA SER A 71 -12.71 -12.51 -3.60
C SER A 71 -13.25 -11.44 -4.56
N LEU A 72 -12.43 -10.42 -4.82
CA LEU A 72 -12.78 -9.32 -5.70
C LEU A 72 -12.13 -9.53 -7.08
N PRO A 73 -12.92 -9.52 -8.17
CA PRO A 73 -12.37 -9.62 -9.51
C PRO A 73 -11.58 -8.36 -9.86
N ALA A 74 -10.42 -8.52 -10.48
CA ALA A 74 -9.58 -7.40 -10.88
C ALA A 74 -9.00 -7.60 -12.29
N THR A 75 -8.77 -6.50 -13.00
CA THR A 75 -8.17 -6.48 -14.34
C THR A 75 -6.98 -5.51 -14.35
N ILE A 76 -5.80 -6.01 -14.71
CA ILE A 76 -4.62 -5.16 -14.91
C ILE A 76 -4.70 -4.51 -16.28
N LEU A 77 -4.73 -3.17 -16.30
CA LEU A 77 -4.61 -2.38 -17.52
C LEU A 77 -3.20 -1.82 -17.65
N GLU A 78 -2.52 -2.34 -18.67
CA GLU A 78 -1.22 -1.87 -19.16
C GLU A 78 -1.27 -1.78 -20.69
N SER A 79 -0.21 -1.25 -21.32
CA SER A 79 -0.21 -1.01 -22.79
C SER A 79 -0.58 -2.24 -23.62
N ALA A 80 -0.16 -3.44 -23.19
CA ALA A 80 -0.47 -4.69 -23.88
C ALA A 80 -1.95 -5.06 -23.74
N THR A 81 -2.45 -5.16 -22.51
CA THR A 81 -3.85 -5.52 -22.22
C THR A 81 -4.83 -4.51 -22.82
N TYR A 82 -4.49 -3.21 -22.73
CA TYR A 82 -5.27 -2.12 -23.29
C TYR A 82 -5.45 -2.27 -24.82
N LYS A 83 -4.36 -2.61 -25.54
CA LYS A 83 -4.41 -2.86 -26.98
C LYS A 83 -5.27 -4.09 -27.34
N VAL A 84 -5.19 -5.14 -26.53
CA VAL A 84 -5.99 -6.37 -26.73
C VAL A 84 -7.48 -6.04 -26.56
N LEU A 85 -7.86 -5.39 -25.46
CA LEU A 85 -9.25 -5.01 -25.20
C LEU A 85 -9.82 -4.08 -26.29
N LYS A 86 -9.03 -3.15 -26.82
CA LYS A 86 -9.44 -2.33 -27.97
C LYS A 86 -9.69 -3.16 -29.24
N LYS A 87 -8.85 -4.17 -29.50
CA LYS A 87 -9.07 -5.08 -30.64
C LYS A 87 -10.32 -5.95 -30.48
N GLU A 88 -10.68 -6.28 -29.23
CA GLU A 88 -11.93 -7.00 -28.90
C GLU A 88 -13.19 -6.14 -28.97
N GLY A 89 -13.07 -4.88 -29.40
CA GLY A 89 -14.20 -3.97 -29.59
C GLY A 89 -14.56 -3.14 -28.34
N ARG A 90 -13.77 -3.19 -27.26
CA ARG A 90 -13.94 -2.33 -26.09
C ARG A 90 -13.29 -0.98 -26.36
N ALA A 91 -14.12 -0.02 -26.77
CA ALA A 91 -13.64 1.30 -27.19
C ALA A 91 -12.94 2.08 -26.06
N LYS A 92 -13.38 1.91 -24.81
CA LYS A 92 -12.86 2.57 -23.61
C LYS A 92 -12.50 1.53 -22.55
N PRO A 93 -11.29 0.94 -22.60
CA PRO A 93 -10.90 -0.15 -21.70
C PRO A 93 -10.98 0.19 -20.20
N PHE A 94 -10.70 1.42 -19.75
CA PHE A 94 -10.86 1.81 -18.36
C PHE A 94 -12.32 1.77 -17.89
N ARG A 95 -13.28 2.02 -18.79
CA ARG A 95 -14.70 1.92 -18.50
C ARG A 95 -15.26 0.51 -18.71
N ASP A 96 -14.78 -0.18 -19.75
CA ASP A 96 -15.43 -1.37 -20.29
C ASP A 96 -14.79 -2.69 -19.80
N ALA A 97 -13.61 -2.64 -19.15
CA ALA A 97 -12.99 -3.82 -18.57
C ALA A 97 -13.75 -4.29 -17.30
N PRO A 98 -13.79 -5.61 -17.05
CA PRO A 98 -14.49 -6.17 -15.90
C PRO A 98 -13.70 -6.00 -14.59
N GLY A 99 -14.40 -5.94 -13.46
CA GLY A 99 -13.81 -5.94 -12.14
C GLY A 99 -13.15 -4.61 -11.73
N ILE A 100 -12.30 -4.68 -10.71
CA ILE A 100 -11.49 -3.56 -10.25
C ILE A 100 -10.35 -3.33 -11.24
N ILE A 101 -10.17 -2.10 -11.69
CA ILE A 101 -9.13 -1.76 -12.67
C ILE A 101 -7.85 -1.43 -11.92
N ILE A 102 -6.77 -2.16 -12.22
CA ILE A 102 -5.44 -1.93 -11.65
C ILE A 102 -4.53 -1.33 -12.74
N SER A 103 -3.92 -0.18 -12.46
CA SER A 103 -3.03 0.49 -13.41
C SER A 103 -1.79 1.07 -12.72
N SER A 104 -0.70 1.29 -13.48
CA SER A 104 0.44 2.05 -12.95
C SER A 104 0.18 3.55 -13.02
N TYR A 105 0.92 4.32 -12.21
CA TYR A 105 0.87 5.78 -12.22
C TYR A 105 1.13 6.37 -13.61
N GLU A 106 2.11 5.82 -14.31
CA GLU A 106 2.56 6.27 -15.62
C GLU A 106 1.52 5.98 -16.70
N PHE A 107 0.97 4.76 -16.68
CA PHE A 107 -0.04 4.37 -17.68
C PHE A 107 -1.37 5.09 -17.43
N ALA A 108 -1.78 5.24 -16.18
CA ALA A 108 -2.97 6.00 -15.80
C ALA A 108 -2.85 7.48 -16.23
N ALA A 109 -1.71 8.14 -15.98
CA ALA A 109 -1.49 9.52 -16.39
C ALA A 109 -1.53 9.69 -17.92
N ARG A 110 -0.96 8.74 -18.69
CA ARG A 110 -1.05 8.75 -20.17
C ARG A 110 -2.48 8.62 -20.69
N CYS A 111 -3.36 8.01 -19.93
CA CYS A 111 -4.77 7.82 -20.27
C CYS A 111 -5.70 8.77 -19.49
N SER A 112 -5.18 9.91 -19.01
CA SER A 112 -5.92 10.88 -18.18
C SER A 112 -7.26 11.32 -18.77
N ASP A 113 -7.34 11.50 -20.09
CA ASP A 113 -8.58 11.87 -20.77
C ASP A 113 -9.67 10.80 -20.64
N GLU A 114 -9.31 9.52 -20.73
CA GLU A 114 -10.27 8.42 -20.54
C GLU A 114 -10.68 8.28 -19.07
N LEU A 115 -9.73 8.50 -18.14
CA LEU A 115 -10.01 8.50 -16.71
C LEU A 115 -11.01 9.59 -16.34
N ALA A 116 -10.84 10.82 -16.85
CA ALA A 116 -11.72 11.96 -16.61
C ALA A 116 -13.15 11.72 -17.15
N LEU A 117 -13.29 10.99 -18.23
CA LEU A 117 -14.58 10.65 -18.84
C LEU A 117 -15.29 9.48 -18.16
N THR A 118 -14.61 8.78 -17.25
CA THR A 118 -15.16 7.62 -16.54
C THR A 118 -15.65 8.03 -15.14
N LYS A 119 -16.92 7.77 -14.85
CA LYS A 119 -17.46 8.03 -13.50
C LYS A 119 -17.00 6.94 -12.54
N TRP A 120 -15.98 7.21 -11.75
CA TRP A 120 -15.46 6.30 -10.74
C TRP A 120 -16.24 6.42 -9.43
N ASP A 121 -16.48 5.28 -8.76
CA ASP A 121 -17.07 5.23 -7.42
C ASP A 121 -15.98 5.34 -6.33
N LEU A 122 -14.79 4.80 -6.63
CA LEU A 122 -13.64 4.80 -5.72
C LEU A 122 -12.34 4.80 -6.52
N VAL A 123 -11.38 5.60 -6.09
CA VAL A 123 -9.99 5.54 -6.57
C VAL A 123 -9.06 5.30 -5.39
N VAL A 124 -8.24 4.26 -5.48
CA VAL A 124 -7.23 3.94 -4.47
C VAL A 124 -5.84 4.21 -5.05
N PHE A 125 -5.01 4.94 -4.32
CA PHE A 125 -3.62 5.16 -4.66
C PHE A 125 -2.73 4.46 -3.64
N ASP A 126 -1.94 3.48 -4.08
CA ASP A 126 -0.93 2.86 -3.22
C ASP A 126 0.41 3.55 -3.41
N GLU A 127 1.21 3.63 -2.34
CA GLU A 127 2.44 4.42 -2.27
C GLU A 127 2.20 5.88 -2.68
N ALA A 128 1.14 6.48 -2.13
CA ALA A 128 0.66 7.83 -2.49
C ALA A 128 1.68 8.94 -2.20
N HIS A 129 2.78 8.66 -1.49
CA HIS A 129 3.89 9.59 -1.33
C HIS A 129 4.48 10.04 -2.69
N ARG A 130 4.27 9.28 -3.77
CA ARG A 130 4.64 9.67 -5.15
C ARG A 130 3.89 10.91 -5.65
N LEU A 131 2.76 11.27 -5.03
CA LEU A 131 1.93 12.43 -5.38
C LEU A 131 2.21 13.68 -4.53
N ARG A 132 3.04 13.59 -3.49
CA ARG A 132 3.30 14.66 -2.51
C ARG A 132 3.76 15.99 -3.09
N ASN A 133 4.42 15.96 -4.24
CA ASN A 133 4.94 17.17 -4.91
C ASN A 133 4.01 17.75 -5.99
N VAL A 134 2.72 17.38 -6.00
CA VAL A 134 1.75 17.81 -7.04
C VAL A 134 1.65 19.31 -7.21
N TYR A 135 1.97 20.10 -6.17
CA TYR A 135 2.02 21.55 -6.22
C TYR A 135 3.20 22.12 -7.03
N LYS A 136 4.29 21.35 -7.21
CA LYS A 136 5.47 21.81 -7.95
C LYS A 136 5.19 21.94 -9.46
N PRO A 137 5.79 22.93 -10.17
CA PRO A 137 5.57 23.13 -11.60
C PRO A 137 5.90 21.89 -12.45
N GLY A 138 6.99 21.17 -12.16
CA GLY A 138 7.45 19.98 -12.89
C GLY A 138 6.69 18.69 -12.63
N ALA A 139 5.72 18.65 -11.71
CA ALA A 139 4.98 17.44 -11.36
C ALA A 139 3.83 17.14 -12.34
N LEU A 140 4.11 17.06 -13.64
CA LEU A 140 3.11 16.92 -14.70
C LEU A 140 2.23 15.70 -14.51
N ARG A 141 2.81 14.54 -14.24
CA ARG A 141 2.09 13.27 -14.01
C ARG A 141 1.07 13.36 -12.85
N SER A 142 1.51 13.90 -11.72
CA SER A 142 0.63 14.05 -10.55
C SER A 142 -0.50 15.04 -10.80
N LYS A 143 -0.24 16.12 -11.56
CA LYS A 143 -1.25 17.10 -11.95
C LYS A 143 -2.28 16.50 -12.90
N LEU A 144 -1.86 15.75 -13.94
CA LEU A 144 -2.78 15.06 -14.85
C LEU A 144 -3.71 14.10 -14.10
N LEU A 145 -3.17 13.32 -13.14
CA LEU A 145 -3.99 12.42 -12.33
C LEU A 145 -4.95 13.17 -11.40
N LYS A 146 -4.49 14.28 -10.82
CA LYS A 146 -5.32 15.13 -9.95
C LYS A 146 -6.50 15.71 -10.71
N ASP A 147 -6.25 16.26 -11.89
CA ASP A 147 -7.27 16.89 -12.72
C ASP A 147 -8.28 15.86 -13.27
N ALA A 148 -7.78 14.70 -13.72
CA ALA A 148 -8.61 13.63 -14.26
C ALA A 148 -9.48 12.94 -13.20
N LEU A 149 -9.04 12.94 -11.93
CA LEU A 149 -9.70 12.22 -10.83
C LEU A 149 -10.16 13.18 -9.72
N LYS A 150 -10.68 14.35 -10.09
CA LYS A 150 -11.13 15.38 -9.15
C LYS A 150 -12.33 14.93 -8.30
N ASP A 151 -13.31 14.30 -8.91
CA ASP A 151 -14.63 14.06 -8.30
C ASP A 151 -14.76 12.75 -7.48
N PRO A 152 -14.12 11.61 -7.83
CA PRO A 152 -14.35 10.35 -7.14
C PRO A 152 -13.85 10.38 -5.69
N PHE A 153 -14.43 9.53 -4.85
CA PHE A 153 -13.90 9.25 -3.51
C PHE A 153 -12.51 8.60 -3.61
N LYS A 154 -11.55 9.09 -2.84
CA LYS A 154 -10.15 8.66 -2.91
C LYS A 154 -9.67 8.03 -1.62
N VAL A 155 -8.92 6.95 -1.71
CA VAL A 155 -8.16 6.38 -0.60
C VAL A 155 -6.68 6.39 -0.97
N LEU A 156 -5.91 7.15 -0.22
CA LEU A 156 -4.46 7.28 -0.41
C LEU A 156 -3.75 6.45 0.66
N LEU A 157 -2.88 5.54 0.23
CA LEU A 157 -2.11 4.66 1.11
C LEU A 157 -0.65 5.07 1.11
N THR A 158 -0.08 5.37 2.25
CA THR A 158 1.36 5.60 2.39
C THR A 158 1.80 5.39 3.83
N ALA A 159 3.00 4.86 4.04
CA ALA A 159 3.60 4.82 5.38
C ALA A 159 4.30 6.15 5.74
N THR A 160 4.63 6.96 4.74
CA THR A 160 5.43 8.18 4.89
C THR A 160 4.72 9.40 4.30
N PRO A 161 3.63 9.88 4.95
CA PRO A 161 2.86 11.01 4.44
C PRO A 161 3.62 12.34 4.49
N LEU A 162 4.63 12.42 5.33
CA LEU A 162 5.46 13.60 5.56
C LEU A 162 6.92 13.17 5.68
N GLN A 163 7.80 13.74 4.87
CA GLN A 163 9.25 13.46 4.90
C GLN A 163 10.08 14.74 5.13
N ASN A 164 10.07 15.65 4.18
CA ASN A 164 11.01 16.78 4.13
C ASN A 164 10.37 18.14 4.42
N SER A 165 9.09 18.29 4.18
CA SER A 165 8.40 19.57 4.30
C SER A 165 6.91 19.37 4.54
N LEU A 166 6.31 20.21 5.39
CA LEU A 166 4.85 20.26 5.57
C LEU A 166 4.11 20.47 4.23
N MET A 167 4.76 21.05 3.22
CA MET A 167 4.21 21.20 1.87
C MET A 167 3.93 19.83 1.20
N GLU A 168 4.62 18.78 1.57
CA GLU A 168 4.32 17.42 1.06
C GLU A 168 2.95 16.94 1.52
N LEU A 169 2.61 17.26 2.77
CA LEU A 169 1.30 16.97 3.34
C LEU A 169 0.19 17.78 2.65
N PHE A 170 0.45 19.07 2.37
CA PHE A 170 -0.41 19.88 1.52
C PHE A 170 -0.63 19.21 0.15
N GLY A 171 0.44 18.76 -0.51
CA GLY A 171 0.37 18.10 -1.80
C GLY A 171 -0.50 16.83 -1.77
N ILE A 172 -0.27 15.94 -0.80
CA ILE A 172 -1.04 14.69 -0.66
C ILE A 172 -2.52 14.99 -0.37
N VAL A 173 -2.81 15.87 0.57
CA VAL A 173 -4.20 16.18 0.94
C VAL A 173 -4.94 16.92 -0.18
N SER A 174 -4.23 17.75 -0.97
CA SER A 174 -4.82 18.39 -2.15
C SER A 174 -5.20 17.41 -3.28
N MET A 175 -4.64 16.18 -3.29
CA MET A 175 -5.12 15.10 -4.15
C MET A 175 -6.50 14.60 -3.74
N ILE A 176 -6.82 14.67 -2.45
CA ILE A 176 -8.13 14.28 -1.92
C ILE A 176 -9.15 15.39 -2.19
N ASP A 177 -8.85 16.60 -1.71
CA ASP A 177 -9.73 17.76 -1.84
C ASP A 177 -8.91 19.06 -1.85
N ASP A 178 -9.03 19.83 -2.94
CA ASP A 178 -8.39 21.15 -3.09
C ASP A 178 -8.89 22.16 -2.04
N ASN A 179 -10.09 21.97 -1.57
CA ASN A 179 -10.72 22.89 -0.62
C ASN A 179 -10.39 22.57 0.85
N HIS A 180 -9.50 21.58 1.11
CA HIS A 180 -9.18 21.17 2.49
C HIS A 180 -8.31 22.19 3.24
N PHE A 181 -7.27 22.73 2.57
CA PHE A 181 -6.29 23.65 3.17
C PHE A 181 -6.25 25.05 2.52
N GLY A 182 -7.16 25.38 1.65
CA GLY A 182 -7.04 26.58 0.84
C GLY A 182 -5.90 26.49 -0.19
N GLY A 183 -5.34 27.63 -0.59
CA GLY A 183 -4.26 27.69 -1.56
C GLY A 183 -2.88 27.36 -1.00
N GLU A 184 -1.91 27.15 -1.89
CA GLU A 184 -0.51 26.87 -1.55
C GLU A 184 0.11 27.96 -0.66
N GLU A 185 -0.14 29.24 -1.01
CA GLU A 185 0.42 30.39 -0.30
C GLU A 185 -0.21 30.58 1.09
N ALA A 186 -1.50 30.26 1.25
CA ALA A 186 -2.15 30.25 2.56
C ALA A 186 -1.50 29.20 3.48
N PHE A 187 -1.30 27.99 2.96
CA PHE A 187 -0.68 26.92 3.71
C PHE A 187 0.77 27.26 4.13
N LYS A 188 1.56 27.82 3.20
CA LYS A 188 2.92 28.28 3.49
C LYS A 188 2.94 29.33 4.59
N THR A 189 2.03 30.31 4.50
CA THR A 189 1.93 31.41 5.46
C THR A 189 1.57 30.94 6.86
N LEU A 190 0.64 29.96 6.97
CA LEU A 190 0.12 29.49 8.24
C LEU A 190 1.05 28.48 8.93
N TYR A 191 1.67 27.57 8.15
CA TYR A 191 2.28 26.37 8.71
C TYR A 191 3.78 26.21 8.41
N THR A 192 4.37 27.07 7.56
CA THR A 192 5.79 26.99 7.21
C THR A 192 6.55 28.27 7.55
N GLY A 193 7.87 28.17 7.75
CA GLY A 193 8.73 29.33 8.00
C GLY A 193 8.62 29.89 9.42
N ALA A 194 8.94 31.18 9.60
CA ALA A 194 9.03 31.86 10.89
C ALA A 194 7.70 31.99 11.66
N ARG A 195 6.56 31.67 11.03
CA ARG A 195 5.23 31.68 11.66
C ARG A 195 4.74 30.30 12.11
N ALA A 196 5.52 29.24 11.89
CA ALA A 196 5.20 27.90 12.39
C ALA A 196 5.36 27.83 13.90
N THR A 197 4.31 28.14 14.62
CA THR A 197 4.24 28.07 16.08
C THR A 197 3.70 26.71 16.54
N PRO A 198 3.91 26.30 17.81
CA PRO A 198 3.27 25.10 18.34
C PRO A 198 1.74 25.11 18.17
N ALA A 199 1.10 26.27 18.34
CA ALA A 199 -0.35 26.43 18.18
C ALA A 199 -0.79 26.24 16.72
N SER A 200 0.00 26.71 15.74
CA SER A 200 -0.33 26.50 14.31
C SER A 200 -0.18 25.03 13.91
N LEU A 201 0.78 24.28 14.50
CA LEU A 201 0.93 22.86 14.28
C LEU A 201 -0.21 22.02 14.90
N GLU A 202 -0.70 22.44 16.07
CA GLU A 202 -1.92 21.85 16.68
C GLU A 202 -3.15 22.11 15.81
N ALA A 203 -3.32 23.33 15.31
CA ALA A 203 -4.40 23.64 14.37
C ALA A 203 -4.31 22.81 13.07
N LEU A 204 -3.10 22.58 12.54
CA LEU A 204 -2.88 21.70 11.40
C LEU A 204 -3.25 20.26 11.71
N ARG A 205 -2.86 19.76 12.88
CA ARG A 205 -3.24 18.40 13.34
C ARG A 205 -4.76 18.25 13.41
N ASP A 206 -5.45 19.20 14.02
CA ASP A 206 -6.91 19.15 14.18
C ASP A 206 -7.62 19.15 12.81
N ARG A 207 -7.05 19.83 11.82
CA ARG A 207 -7.54 19.78 10.44
C ARG A 207 -7.23 18.46 9.71
N LEU A 208 -6.19 17.73 10.12
CA LEU A 208 -5.86 16.43 9.54
C LEU A 208 -6.68 15.29 10.12
N ILE A 209 -7.12 15.36 11.37
CA ILE A 209 -7.91 14.31 12.05
C ILE A 209 -9.07 13.77 11.18
N PRO A 210 -9.89 14.59 10.49
CA PRO A 210 -10.99 14.08 9.69
C PRO A 210 -10.57 13.40 8.37
N VAL A 211 -9.34 13.61 7.89
CA VAL A 211 -8.90 13.15 6.56
C VAL A 211 -7.72 12.17 6.63
N CYS A 212 -7.01 12.10 7.74
CA CYS A 212 -5.83 11.25 7.91
C CYS A 212 -6.01 10.29 9.09
N TYR A 213 -5.78 9.00 8.85
CA TYR A 213 -5.73 7.97 9.87
C TYR A 213 -4.31 7.39 9.92
N ARG A 214 -3.75 7.30 11.12
CA ARG A 214 -2.41 6.75 11.34
C ARG A 214 -2.34 5.96 12.62
N THR A 215 -1.88 4.71 12.51
CA THR A 215 -1.57 3.84 13.63
C THR A 215 -0.07 3.55 13.65
N LEU A 216 0.53 3.57 14.83
CA LEU A 216 1.91 3.22 15.04
C LEU A 216 2.01 1.78 15.54
N ARG A 217 3.06 1.06 15.16
CA ARG A 217 3.31 -0.32 15.62
C ARG A 217 3.34 -0.41 17.14
N ARG A 218 3.95 0.57 17.81
CA ARG A 218 3.97 0.65 19.29
C ARG A 218 2.56 0.67 19.89
N GLN A 219 1.62 1.42 19.30
CA GLN A 219 0.23 1.49 19.78
C GLN A 219 -0.49 0.15 19.65
N VAL A 220 -0.27 -0.56 18.54
CA VAL A 220 -0.84 -1.90 18.33
C VAL A 220 -0.24 -2.92 19.31
N GLN A 221 1.04 -2.81 19.61
CA GLN A 221 1.73 -3.64 20.59
C GLN A 221 1.25 -3.37 22.03
N GLU A 222 1.12 -2.10 22.41
CA GLU A 222 0.58 -1.68 23.72
C GLU A 222 -0.88 -2.10 23.90
N ALA A 223 -1.65 -2.17 22.81
CA ALA A 223 -3.00 -2.74 22.82
C ALA A 223 -3.02 -4.26 23.06
N GLY A 224 -1.87 -4.94 23.02
CA GLY A 224 -1.74 -6.38 23.29
C GLY A 224 -2.17 -7.27 22.13
N HIS A 225 -2.30 -6.73 20.92
CA HIS A 225 -2.82 -7.47 19.77
C HIS A 225 -1.71 -8.10 18.93
N ILE A 226 -0.49 -7.59 19.00
CA ILE A 226 0.64 -8.02 18.18
C ILE A 226 1.92 -8.05 19.01
N ASN A 227 2.60 -9.19 18.99
CA ASN A 227 3.99 -9.28 19.43
C ASN A 227 4.88 -9.30 18.18
N PHE A 228 5.70 -8.28 18.02
CA PHE A 228 6.74 -8.27 17.01
C PHE A 228 8.01 -8.95 17.54
N THR A 229 8.57 -9.85 16.75
CA THR A 229 9.86 -10.48 17.04
C THR A 229 11.00 -9.47 16.89
N LYS A 230 12.15 -9.75 17.48
CA LYS A 230 13.34 -8.89 17.38
C LYS A 230 14.07 -9.12 16.05
N ARG A 231 14.91 -8.14 15.69
CA ARG A 231 15.87 -8.24 14.60
C ARG A 231 17.27 -8.40 15.18
N ASN A 232 18.01 -9.38 14.70
CA ASN A 232 19.39 -9.65 15.12
C ASN A 232 20.31 -9.41 13.91
N ALA A 233 21.12 -8.35 13.97
CA ALA A 233 22.09 -8.06 12.92
C ALA A 233 23.34 -8.91 13.06
N VAL A 234 23.81 -9.49 11.97
CA VAL A 234 25.06 -10.21 11.87
C VAL A 234 25.84 -9.69 10.66
N VAL A 235 27.15 -9.58 10.77
CA VAL A 235 28.03 -9.18 9.68
C VAL A 235 28.91 -10.34 9.28
N PHE A 236 28.90 -10.69 8.01
CA PHE A 236 29.90 -11.59 7.41
C PHE A 236 30.92 -10.73 6.67
N ASP A 237 31.97 -10.37 7.37
CA ASP A 237 33.06 -9.60 6.81
C ASP A 237 34.07 -10.50 6.06
N PHE A 238 34.57 -9.99 4.95
CA PHE A 238 35.55 -10.67 4.12
C PHE A 238 36.59 -9.71 3.57
N GLU A 239 37.75 -10.26 3.21
CA GLU A 239 38.83 -9.54 2.53
C GLU A 239 39.04 -10.12 1.15
N PRO A 240 38.85 -9.36 0.06
CA PRO A 240 39.10 -9.85 -1.28
C PRO A 240 40.60 -10.08 -1.55
N PRO A 241 40.95 -11.11 -2.35
CA PRO A 241 42.31 -11.33 -2.80
C PRO A 241 42.81 -10.18 -3.69
N SER A 242 44.14 -10.12 -3.87
CA SER A 242 44.77 -9.01 -4.60
C SER A 242 44.26 -8.82 -6.03
N LEU A 243 43.90 -9.90 -6.73
CA LEU A 243 43.37 -9.82 -8.10
C LEU A 243 41.96 -9.21 -8.12
N GLU A 244 41.09 -9.52 -7.16
CA GLU A 244 39.77 -8.88 -7.05
C GLU A 244 39.90 -7.39 -6.72
N VAL A 245 40.85 -7.02 -5.84
CA VAL A 245 41.15 -5.61 -5.53
C VAL A 245 41.62 -4.87 -6.77
N GLN A 246 42.58 -5.45 -7.53
CA GLN A 246 43.07 -4.84 -8.77
C GLN A 246 41.97 -4.63 -9.82
N LEU A 247 41.08 -5.61 -9.98
CA LEU A 247 39.94 -5.50 -10.88
C LEU A 247 39.03 -4.34 -10.45
N TYR A 248 38.71 -4.28 -9.16
CA TYR A 248 37.89 -3.22 -8.60
C TYR A 248 38.49 -1.84 -8.83
N GLU A 249 39.78 -1.66 -8.56
CA GLU A 249 40.50 -0.40 -8.73
C GLU A 249 40.56 0.05 -10.19
N LYS A 250 40.91 -0.88 -11.12
CA LYS A 250 40.96 -0.57 -12.55
C LYS A 250 39.61 -0.16 -13.12
N VAL A 251 38.56 -0.91 -12.85
CA VAL A 251 37.23 -0.58 -13.33
C VAL A 251 36.70 0.70 -12.65
N SER A 252 36.96 0.91 -11.34
CA SER A 252 36.59 2.14 -10.65
C SER A 252 37.28 3.37 -11.22
N THR A 253 38.59 3.28 -11.54
CA THR A 253 39.35 4.36 -12.17
C THR A 253 38.80 4.68 -13.56
N PHE A 254 38.46 3.65 -14.33
CA PHE A 254 37.85 3.82 -15.64
C PHE A 254 36.49 4.54 -15.54
N LEU A 255 35.63 4.16 -14.61
CA LEU A 255 34.31 4.80 -14.38
C LEU A 255 34.40 6.25 -13.88
N GLN A 256 35.56 6.69 -13.35
CA GLN A 256 35.78 8.07 -12.90
C GLN A 256 36.24 9.01 -14.03
N ARG A 257 36.59 8.47 -15.21
CA ARG A 257 36.97 9.27 -16.36
C ARG A 257 35.76 10.02 -16.94
N LYS A 258 35.98 11.21 -17.45
CA LYS A 258 34.94 12.02 -18.13
C LYS A 258 34.98 11.90 -19.65
N ASP A 259 36.05 11.31 -20.19
CA ASP A 259 36.38 11.21 -21.62
C ASP A 259 36.13 9.82 -22.21
N THR A 260 35.33 9.01 -21.54
CA THR A 260 34.97 7.66 -22.03
C THR A 260 33.89 7.73 -23.10
N ILE A 261 34.09 6.97 -24.17
CA ILE A 261 33.12 6.85 -25.27
C ILE A 261 31.94 5.96 -24.87
N SER A 262 32.19 4.92 -24.07
CA SER A 262 31.17 4.00 -23.57
C SER A 262 30.07 4.70 -22.76
N TYR A 263 30.43 5.76 -22.01
CA TYR A 263 29.51 6.45 -21.10
C TYR A 263 29.22 7.90 -21.48
N GLY A 264 29.99 8.50 -22.41
CA GLY A 264 29.84 9.88 -22.90
C GLY A 264 30.12 10.99 -21.88
N ASP A 265 30.15 12.24 -22.32
CA ASP A 265 30.38 13.42 -21.46
C ASP A 265 29.31 13.64 -20.38
N ARG A 266 28.13 13.09 -20.61
CA ARG A 266 27.03 13.01 -19.66
C ARG A 266 26.76 11.54 -19.34
N ALA A 267 27.80 10.82 -18.83
CA ALA A 267 27.60 9.47 -18.32
C ALA A 267 26.31 9.45 -17.52
N ASN A 268 25.32 8.72 -18.01
CA ASN A 268 24.08 8.57 -17.29
C ASN A 268 24.45 8.10 -15.88
N GLN A 269 24.34 8.99 -14.88
CA GLN A 269 24.76 8.72 -13.51
C GLN A 269 24.19 7.41 -12.99
N LEU A 270 23.05 7.00 -13.55
CA LEU A 270 22.40 5.73 -13.28
C LEU A 270 23.21 4.53 -13.79
N VAL A 271 23.71 4.59 -15.01
CA VAL A 271 24.52 3.50 -15.58
C VAL A 271 25.78 3.29 -14.75
N VAL A 272 26.46 4.37 -14.38
CA VAL A 272 27.67 4.31 -13.54
C VAL A 272 27.32 3.75 -12.14
N LEU A 273 26.21 4.16 -11.53
CA LEU A 273 25.74 3.61 -10.26
C LEU A 273 25.55 2.10 -10.37
N GLN A 274 24.91 1.64 -11.42
CA GLN A 274 24.61 0.23 -11.63
C GLN A 274 25.89 -0.61 -11.86
N VAL A 275 26.82 -0.09 -12.67
CA VAL A 275 28.10 -0.76 -12.89
C VAL A 275 28.90 -0.90 -11.57
N ARG A 276 28.85 0.13 -10.71
CA ARG A 276 29.47 0.04 -9.37
C ARG A 276 28.77 -1.00 -8.47
N LYS A 277 27.47 -1.13 -8.55
CA LYS A 277 26.73 -2.17 -7.82
C LYS A 277 27.10 -3.56 -8.33
N ILE A 278 27.20 -3.76 -9.65
CA ILE A 278 27.66 -5.01 -10.26
C ILE A 278 29.08 -5.33 -9.77
N LEU A 279 29.96 -4.32 -9.73
CA LEU A 279 31.35 -4.47 -9.30
C LEU A 279 31.47 -4.89 -7.83
N GLY A 280 30.58 -4.41 -6.97
CA GLY A 280 30.48 -4.81 -5.55
C GLY A 280 29.75 -6.13 -5.32
N SER A 281 29.02 -6.65 -6.32
CA SER A 281 28.23 -7.88 -6.20
C SER A 281 29.08 -9.14 -6.35
N SER A 282 29.56 -9.43 -7.56
CA SER A 282 30.43 -10.57 -7.80
C SER A 282 31.32 -10.39 -9.02
N THR A 283 32.49 -11.00 -9.00
CA THR A 283 33.42 -11.04 -10.15
C THR A 283 32.74 -11.64 -11.41
N PHE A 284 31.88 -12.61 -11.24
CA PHE A 284 31.11 -13.23 -12.33
C PHE A 284 30.13 -12.28 -13.00
N ALA A 285 29.47 -11.45 -12.20
CA ALA A 285 28.56 -10.41 -12.74
C ALA A 285 29.36 -9.37 -13.56
N VAL A 286 30.52 -8.94 -13.04
CA VAL A 286 31.44 -8.03 -13.75
C VAL A 286 31.92 -8.64 -15.05
N THR A 287 32.36 -9.90 -15.05
CA THR A 287 32.80 -10.60 -16.25
C THR A 287 31.73 -10.63 -17.33
N GLY A 288 30.51 -11.00 -16.93
CA GLY A 288 29.35 -11.00 -17.83
C GLY A 288 29.00 -9.63 -18.38
N TYR A 289 29.06 -8.60 -17.52
CA TYR A 289 28.81 -7.21 -17.93
C TYR A 289 29.87 -6.73 -18.94
N LEU A 290 31.18 -6.88 -18.64
CA LEU A 290 32.26 -6.46 -19.52
C LEU A 290 32.16 -7.14 -20.89
N ARG A 291 31.87 -8.43 -20.94
CA ARG A 291 31.68 -9.17 -22.19
C ARG A 291 30.55 -8.58 -23.03
N SER A 292 29.39 -8.36 -22.42
CA SER A 292 28.23 -7.75 -23.09
C SER A 292 28.52 -6.32 -23.56
N LEU A 293 29.24 -5.52 -22.76
CA LEU A 293 29.64 -4.16 -23.12
C LEU A 293 30.57 -4.14 -24.32
N ILE A 294 31.63 -4.97 -24.33
CA ILE A 294 32.58 -5.10 -25.45
C ILE A 294 31.85 -5.48 -26.73
N GLU A 295 30.98 -6.51 -26.69
CA GLU A 295 30.24 -6.97 -27.86
C GLU A 295 29.38 -5.86 -28.48
N ARG A 296 28.74 -5.01 -27.63
CA ARG A 296 27.90 -3.91 -28.09
C ARG A 296 28.72 -2.75 -28.67
N LEU A 297 29.82 -2.40 -28.02
CA LEU A 297 30.74 -1.38 -28.53
C LEU A 297 31.33 -1.79 -29.89
N GLU A 298 31.72 -3.05 -30.06
CA GLU A 298 32.18 -3.60 -31.34
C GLU A 298 31.07 -3.54 -32.43
N LYS A 299 29.81 -3.75 -32.06
CA LYS A 299 28.65 -3.61 -32.95
C LYS A 299 28.14 -2.18 -33.07
N ARG A 300 28.75 -1.20 -32.43
CA ARG A 300 28.33 0.20 -32.35
C ARG A 300 26.86 0.37 -31.90
N GLN A 301 26.40 -0.44 -30.97
CA GLN A 301 25.08 -0.36 -30.36
C GLN A 301 25.11 0.48 -29.06
N ARG A 302 23.95 1.04 -28.65
CA ARG A 302 23.83 1.84 -27.42
C ARG A 302 24.17 1.02 -26.17
N VAL A 303 24.90 1.65 -25.23
CA VAL A 303 25.37 1.03 -23.97
C VAL A 303 24.26 0.85 -22.94
N ASP A 304 23.28 1.75 -22.94
CA ASP A 304 22.19 1.75 -21.96
C ASP A 304 21.41 0.43 -21.89
N GLU A 305 21.28 -0.28 -23.01
CA GLU A 305 20.60 -1.58 -23.07
C GLU A 305 21.36 -2.73 -22.38
N THR A 306 22.69 -2.61 -22.17
CA THR A 306 23.53 -3.69 -21.56
C THR A 306 23.24 -3.86 -20.07
N VAL A 307 22.91 -2.77 -19.39
CA VAL A 307 22.68 -2.75 -17.95
C VAL A 307 21.26 -3.19 -17.60
N THR A 308 20.29 -2.90 -18.47
CA THR A 308 18.88 -3.27 -18.28
C THR A 308 18.64 -4.79 -18.27
N ASP A 309 19.49 -5.57 -18.94
CA ASP A 309 19.38 -7.03 -18.96
C ASP A 309 19.81 -7.71 -17.64
N ASP A 310 20.65 -7.01 -16.83
CA ASP A 310 21.24 -7.60 -15.61
C ASP A 310 20.56 -7.08 -14.32
N ILE A 311 20.04 -5.85 -14.34
CA ILE A 311 19.44 -5.21 -13.19
C ILE A 311 18.00 -4.80 -13.49
N GLU A 312 17.09 -5.59 -12.99
CA GLU A 312 15.63 -5.42 -13.21
C GLU A 312 15.05 -4.11 -12.62
N THR A 313 15.75 -3.50 -11.64
CA THR A 313 15.33 -2.26 -10.97
C THR A 313 15.60 -0.98 -11.76
N ILE A 314 16.29 -1.05 -12.92
CA ILE A 314 16.57 0.15 -13.74
C ILE A 314 15.29 0.81 -14.24
N ALA A 315 14.28 0.02 -14.63
CA ALA A 315 13.01 0.56 -15.09
C ALA A 315 12.32 1.40 -13.99
N GLU A 316 12.39 0.96 -12.73
CA GLU A 316 11.84 1.71 -11.58
C GLU A 316 12.62 2.98 -11.30
N ILE A 317 13.97 2.91 -11.36
CA ILE A 317 14.84 4.06 -11.14
C ILE A 317 14.72 5.05 -12.31
N ALA A 318 14.60 4.56 -13.54
CA ALA A 318 14.36 5.40 -14.72
C ALA A 318 12.98 6.08 -14.65
N GLU A 319 11.93 5.37 -14.20
CA GLU A 319 10.60 5.93 -13.98
C GLU A 319 10.61 7.06 -12.91
N GLU A 320 11.46 6.96 -11.89
CA GLU A 320 11.61 8.01 -10.87
C GLU A 320 12.39 9.24 -11.36
N LEU A 321 13.18 9.12 -12.45
CA LEU A 321 14.09 10.15 -12.97
C LEU A 321 13.64 10.77 -14.29
N GLU A 322 12.49 10.43 -14.84
CA GLU A 322 11.96 10.88 -16.15
C GLU A 322 11.70 12.38 -16.30
N ASP A 323 12.45 13.24 -15.64
CA ASP A 323 12.39 14.69 -15.83
C ASP A 323 13.54 15.28 -16.66
N LYS A 324 14.26 14.54 -17.53
CA LYS A 324 15.29 15.16 -18.40
C LYS A 324 15.37 14.55 -19.81
N GLU A 325 15.22 15.48 -20.69
CA GLU A 325 15.18 15.55 -22.16
C GLU A 325 16.22 14.78 -22.98
N ASP A 326 15.84 14.58 -24.25
CA ASP A 326 16.54 14.07 -25.43
C ASP A 326 18.05 14.30 -25.50
N THR A 327 18.77 13.22 -25.74
CA THR A 327 20.21 13.25 -26.02
C THR A 327 20.48 13.34 -27.53
N GLU A 328 21.24 14.38 -27.94
CA GLU A 328 21.79 14.51 -29.28
C GLU A 328 22.74 13.35 -29.65
N GLU A 329 22.70 12.92 -30.91
CA GLU A 329 23.62 11.91 -31.44
C GLU A 329 25.07 12.43 -31.46
N GLN A 330 25.97 11.78 -30.72
CA GLN A 330 27.41 12.08 -30.78
C GLN A 330 28.08 11.28 -31.88
N ILE A 331 28.99 11.98 -32.64
CA ILE A 331 29.87 11.36 -33.62
C ILE A 331 30.97 10.60 -32.88
N ILE A 332 30.96 9.26 -32.93
CA ILE A 332 31.94 8.39 -32.23
C ILE A 332 33.23 8.34 -33.04
N ASP A 333 34.36 8.72 -32.42
CA ASP A 333 35.71 8.53 -32.99
C ASP A 333 36.13 7.04 -32.92
N ALA A 334 36.27 6.42 -34.06
CA ALA A 334 36.56 5.00 -34.18
C ALA A 334 37.95 4.60 -33.61
N ALA A 335 38.92 5.52 -33.58
CA ALA A 335 40.26 5.24 -33.05
C ALA A 335 40.24 5.26 -31.53
N LEU A 336 39.55 6.21 -30.91
CA LEU A 336 39.38 6.27 -29.46
C LEU A 336 38.53 5.09 -28.95
N LEU A 337 37.51 4.69 -29.69
CA LEU A 337 36.68 3.51 -29.37
C LEU A 337 37.50 2.22 -29.35
N ALA A 338 38.44 2.03 -30.32
CA ALA A 338 39.27 0.83 -30.35
C ALA A 338 40.20 0.77 -29.13
N VAL A 339 40.79 1.88 -28.70
CA VAL A 339 41.62 1.94 -27.48
C VAL A 339 40.83 1.58 -26.22
N GLU A 340 39.63 2.09 -26.10
CA GLU A 340 38.72 1.84 -24.96
C GLU A 340 38.28 0.37 -24.94
N VAL A 341 37.93 -0.22 -26.08
CA VAL A 341 37.59 -1.64 -26.21
C VAL A 341 38.75 -2.52 -25.81
N ASP A 342 40.01 -2.20 -26.21
CA ASP A 342 41.19 -2.95 -25.81
C ASP A 342 41.45 -2.85 -24.29
N GLU A 343 41.25 -1.71 -23.69
CA GLU A 343 41.32 -1.53 -22.24
C GLU A 343 40.26 -2.40 -21.52
N LEU A 344 38.99 -2.37 -21.97
CA LEU A 344 37.92 -3.21 -21.44
C LEU A 344 38.19 -4.71 -21.60
N LYS A 345 38.78 -5.11 -22.71
CA LYS A 345 39.27 -6.51 -22.91
C LYS A 345 40.33 -6.90 -21.89
N SER A 346 41.22 -5.98 -21.51
CA SER A 346 42.21 -6.24 -20.45
C SER A 346 41.55 -6.46 -19.09
N PHE A 347 40.48 -5.72 -18.79
CA PHE A 347 39.71 -5.92 -17.55
C PHE A 347 38.94 -7.24 -17.59
N LEU A 348 38.38 -7.61 -18.74
CA LEU A 348 37.70 -8.88 -18.93
C LEU A 348 38.66 -10.05 -18.71
N ALA A 349 39.86 -10.01 -19.29
CA ALA A 349 40.86 -11.05 -19.09
C ALA A 349 41.30 -11.19 -17.63
N LEU A 350 41.44 -10.03 -16.91
CA LEU A 350 41.72 -10.06 -15.47
C LEU A 350 40.54 -10.68 -14.70
N ALA A 351 39.32 -10.31 -15.01
CA ALA A 351 38.10 -10.83 -14.34
C ALA A 351 37.98 -12.37 -14.57
N GLU A 352 38.22 -12.84 -15.79
CA GLU A 352 38.19 -14.27 -16.13
C GLU A 352 39.32 -15.09 -15.45
N SER A 353 40.42 -14.43 -15.07
CA SER A 353 41.52 -15.10 -14.32
C SER A 353 41.17 -15.35 -12.85
N ILE A 354 40.11 -14.72 -12.34
CA ILE A 354 39.66 -14.87 -10.96
C ILE A 354 38.69 -16.05 -10.87
N GLY A 355 39.21 -17.19 -10.45
CA GLY A 355 38.42 -18.44 -10.40
C GLY A 355 37.47 -18.56 -9.23
N GLN A 356 37.67 -17.78 -8.15
CA GLN A 356 36.88 -17.81 -6.91
C GLN A 356 36.57 -16.41 -6.46
N ASN A 357 35.35 -16.18 -5.93
CA ASN A 357 34.95 -14.90 -5.39
C ASN A 357 34.94 -14.99 -3.85
N ALA A 358 35.74 -14.14 -3.18
CA ALA A 358 35.89 -14.14 -1.73
C ALA A 358 34.56 -13.98 -0.96
N LYS A 359 33.64 -13.21 -1.49
CA LYS A 359 32.31 -13.02 -0.94
C LYS A 359 31.47 -14.31 -0.95
N GLY A 360 31.52 -15.04 -2.07
CA GLY A 360 30.88 -16.36 -2.22
C GLY A 360 31.46 -17.42 -1.29
N GLU A 361 32.77 -17.49 -1.18
CA GLU A 361 33.49 -18.41 -0.27
C GLU A 361 33.13 -18.13 1.20
N LYS A 362 33.04 -16.85 1.59
CA LYS A 362 32.64 -16.47 2.94
C LYS A 362 31.19 -16.92 3.24
N LEU A 363 30.28 -16.75 2.26
CA LEU A 363 28.90 -17.24 2.39
C LEU A 363 28.90 -18.77 2.60
N LEU A 364 29.58 -19.54 1.76
CA LEU A 364 29.68 -21.01 1.88
C LEU A 364 30.15 -21.45 3.26
N THR A 365 31.16 -20.77 3.80
CA THR A 365 31.78 -21.14 5.08
C THR A 365 30.83 -20.86 6.25
N GLN A 366 30.06 -19.80 6.20
CA GLN A 366 29.22 -19.35 7.33
C GLN A 366 27.78 -19.87 7.26
N LEU A 367 27.27 -20.18 6.09
CA LEU A 367 25.87 -20.56 5.86
C LEU A 367 25.42 -21.78 6.69
N PRO A 368 26.18 -22.90 6.77
CA PRO A 368 25.74 -24.04 7.58
C PRO A 368 25.55 -23.70 9.04
N GLY A 369 26.54 -23.01 9.65
CA GLY A 369 26.50 -22.66 11.07
C GLY A 369 25.34 -21.73 11.44
N ILE A 370 25.00 -20.76 10.56
CA ILE A 370 23.88 -19.85 10.86
C ILE A 370 22.53 -20.53 10.64
N LEU A 371 22.41 -21.44 9.66
CA LEU A 371 21.20 -22.24 9.47
C LEU A 371 20.94 -23.15 10.68
N ASP A 372 21.99 -23.75 11.24
CA ASP A 372 21.91 -24.59 12.43
C ASP A 372 21.56 -23.77 13.69
N ALA A 373 22.12 -22.55 13.81
CA ALA A 373 21.77 -21.61 14.88
C ALA A 373 20.29 -21.16 14.82
N ILE A 374 19.72 -20.99 13.64
CA ILE A 374 18.29 -20.70 13.46
C ILE A 374 17.44 -21.91 13.86
N SER A 375 17.84 -23.10 13.42
CA SER A 375 17.11 -24.35 13.74
C SER A 375 17.10 -24.63 15.25
N SER A 376 18.20 -24.37 15.95
CA SER A 376 18.30 -24.55 17.41
C SER A 376 17.39 -23.62 18.19
N LYS A 377 17.01 -22.47 17.60
CA LYS A 377 16.02 -21.52 18.18
C LYS A 377 14.58 -21.83 17.80
N GLY A 378 14.31 -22.98 17.16
CA GLY A 378 12.98 -23.39 16.73
C GLY A 378 12.55 -22.83 15.36
N GLY A 379 13.45 -22.18 14.63
CA GLY A 379 13.22 -21.70 13.26
C GLY A 379 13.31 -22.81 12.22
N GLN A 380 12.72 -22.59 11.07
CA GLN A 380 12.94 -23.47 9.93
C GLN A 380 14.37 -23.27 9.40
N ARG A 381 15.02 -24.36 8.98
CA ARG A 381 16.38 -24.32 8.40
C ARG A 381 16.34 -23.77 6.98
N LYS A 382 15.93 -22.49 6.85
CA LYS A 382 15.73 -21.79 5.59
C LYS A 382 16.42 -20.44 5.59
N ALA A 383 16.89 -20.03 4.40
CA ALA A 383 17.48 -18.71 4.18
C ALA A 383 16.95 -18.07 2.90
N VAL A 384 16.67 -16.77 2.96
CA VAL A 384 16.51 -15.95 1.76
C VAL A 384 17.77 -15.13 1.55
N ILE A 385 18.36 -15.21 0.36
CA ILE A 385 19.57 -14.50 -0.05
C ILE A 385 19.18 -13.46 -1.10
N PHE A 386 19.40 -12.19 -0.79
CA PHE A 386 19.14 -11.08 -1.70
C PHE A 386 20.39 -10.66 -2.46
N THR A 387 20.26 -10.52 -3.77
CA THR A 387 21.28 -9.93 -4.66
C THR A 387 20.65 -8.93 -5.61
N GLU A 388 21.41 -7.96 -6.09
CA GLU A 388 20.90 -6.97 -7.07
C GLU A 388 21.08 -7.46 -8.53
N SER A 389 21.92 -8.48 -8.78
CA SER A 389 22.27 -8.97 -10.12
C SER A 389 21.75 -10.38 -10.40
N VAL A 390 21.06 -10.56 -11.54
CA VAL A 390 20.61 -11.90 -12.01
C VAL A 390 21.82 -12.80 -12.31
N ARG A 391 22.94 -12.24 -12.78
CA ARG A 391 24.19 -13.00 -13.01
C ARG A 391 24.78 -13.50 -11.69
N THR A 392 24.77 -12.66 -10.65
CA THR A 392 25.17 -13.08 -9.29
C THR A 392 24.22 -14.14 -8.74
N GLN A 393 22.91 -14.02 -8.97
CA GLN A 393 21.93 -15.04 -8.58
C GLN A 393 22.27 -16.40 -9.19
N LYS A 394 22.58 -16.43 -10.47
CA LYS A 394 22.99 -17.66 -11.18
C LYS A 394 24.29 -18.22 -10.62
N TYR A 395 25.33 -17.38 -10.43
CA TYR A 395 26.58 -17.76 -9.81
C TYR A 395 26.38 -18.40 -8.42
N LEU A 396 25.57 -17.76 -7.55
CA LEU A 396 25.29 -18.29 -6.21
C LEU A 396 24.58 -19.64 -6.27
N SER A 397 23.65 -19.81 -7.21
CA SER A 397 22.95 -21.08 -7.41
C SER A 397 23.92 -22.18 -7.79
N GLU A 398 24.82 -21.93 -8.74
CA GLU A 398 25.85 -22.87 -9.17
C GLU A 398 26.85 -23.20 -8.04
N LEU A 399 27.33 -22.18 -7.33
CA LEU A 399 28.23 -22.30 -6.20
C LEU A 399 27.65 -23.16 -5.07
N LEU A 400 26.41 -22.85 -4.65
CA LEU A 400 25.75 -23.57 -3.57
C LEU A 400 25.36 -24.99 -3.97
N SER A 401 24.91 -25.22 -5.22
CA SER A 401 24.60 -26.56 -5.72
C SER A 401 25.82 -27.45 -5.72
N ALA A 402 26.98 -26.92 -6.16
CA ALA A 402 28.25 -27.67 -6.14
C ALA A 402 28.75 -28.00 -4.72
N ASN A 403 28.23 -27.34 -3.68
CA ASN A 403 28.67 -27.46 -2.28
C ASN A 403 27.56 -27.98 -1.34
N GLY A 404 26.76 -28.94 -1.79
CA GLY A 404 25.88 -29.74 -0.95
C GLY A 404 24.45 -29.21 -0.82
N TYR A 405 24.06 -28.16 -1.57
CA TYR A 405 22.69 -27.64 -1.62
C TYR A 405 21.98 -27.94 -2.95
N ASP A 406 22.50 -28.90 -3.72
CA ASP A 406 21.85 -29.31 -4.96
C ASP A 406 20.41 -29.77 -4.72
N GLY A 407 19.50 -29.37 -5.59
CA GLY A 407 18.09 -29.65 -5.44
C GLY A 407 17.38 -28.88 -4.31
N GLN A 408 18.10 -28.14 -3.44
CA GLN A 408 17.53 -27.39 -2.31
C GLN A 408 17.37 -25.89 -2.58
N ILE A 409 17.68 -25.42 -3.77
CA ILE A 409 17.67 -24.01 -4.14
C ILE A 409 16.47 -23.72 -5.03
N VAL A 410 15.87 -22.56 -4.82
CA VAL A 410 14.91 -21.93 -5.74
C VAL A 410 15.36 -20.51 -6.06
N LEU A 411 15.10 -20.09 -7.30
CA LEU A 411 15.43 -18.75 -7.79
C LEU A 411 14.17 -17.93 -7.93
N LEU A 412 14.25 -16.64 -7.59
CA LEU A 412 13.14 -15.72 -7.75
C LEU A 412 13.67 -14.39 -8.30
N ASN A 413 13.30 -14.08 -9.53
CA ASN A 413 13.63 -12.84 -10.22
C ASN A 413 12.41 -12.32 -11.00
N GLY A 414 12.49 -11.18 -11.65
CA GLY A 414 11.36 -10.60 -12.37
C GLY A 414 10.85 -11.45 -13.52
N SER A 415 11.72 -12.18 -14.21
CA SER A 415 11.39 -13.01 -15.38
C SER A 415 11.02 -14.45 -15.03
N ASN A 416 11.67 -15.04 -14.04
CA ASN A 416 11.54 -16.45 -13.60
C ASN A 416 11.54 -17.45 -14.77
N ASN A 417 12.45 -17.28 -15.73
CA ASN A 417 12.48 -18.05 -16.99
C ASN A 417 13.41 -19.27 -16.94
N ASP A 418 14.04 -19.54 -15.81
CA ASP A 418 14.92 -20.68 -15.62
C ASP A 418 14.15 -22.03 -15.69
N PRO A 419 14.83 -23.16 -16.03
CA PRO A 419 14.18 -24.44 -16.18
C PRO A 419 13.53 -24.98 -14.90
N VAL A 420 14.13 -24.71 -13.73
CA VAL A 420 13.64 -25.19 -12.44
C VAL A 420 12.34 -24.46 -12.09
N SER A 421 12.29 -23.13 -12.21
CA SER A 421 11.09 -22.33 -11.98
C SER A 421 9.95 -22.75 -12.92
N LYS A 422 10.24 -23.03 -14.20
CA LYS A 422 9.23 -23.53 -15.15
C LYS A 422 8.67 -24.89 -14.76
N SER A 423 9.52 -25.80 -14.32
CA SER A 423 9.10 -27.15 -13.88
C SER A 423 8.25 -27.06 -12.61
N LEU A 424 8.66 -26.25 -11.62
CA LEU A 424 7.88 -26.00 -10.39
C LEU A 424 6.52 -25.42 -10.72
N TYR A 425 6.46 -24.47 -11.64
CA TYR A 425 5.19 -23.86 -12.05
C TYR A 425 4.25 -24.85 -12.73
N GLN A 426 4.76 -25.73 -13.60
CA GLN A 426 3.94 -26.76 -14.27
C GLN A 426 3.35 -27.72 -13.24
N ALA A 427 4.16 -28.27 -12.35
CA ALA A 427 3.72 -29.18 -11.29
C ALA A 427 2.68 -28.49 -10.39
N TRP A 428 2.97 -27.26 -9.93
CA TRP A 428 2.08 -26.48 -9.08
C TRP A 428 0.72 -26.22 -9.77
N ARG A 429 0.74 -25.91 -11.07
CA ARG A 429 -0.48 -25.67 -11.83
C ARG A 429 -1.32 -26.93 -12.02
N GLU A 430 -0.69 -28.07 -12.18
CA GLU A 430 -1.36 -29.37 -12.29
C GLU A 430 -2.00 -29.74 -10.94
N ASP A 431 -1.28 -29.57 -9.84
CA ASP A 431 -1.77 -29.85 -8.48
C ASP A 431 -2.95 -28.95 -8.07
N HIS A 432 -2.97 -27.70 -8.56
CA HIS A 432 -4.03 -26.72 -8.21
C HIS A 432 -5.04 -26.50 -9.34
N ALA A 433 -5.07 -27.38 -10.35
CA ALA A 433 -5.99 -27.23 -11.48
C ALA A 433 -7.46 -27.21 -11.02
N GLY A 434 -8.20 -26.20 -11.43
CA GLY A 434 -9.62 -26.04 -11.05
C GLY A 434 -9.86 -25.46 -9.65
N THR A 435 -8.80 -25.08 -8.94
CA THR A 435 -8.92 -24.33 -7.67
C THR A 435 -8.77 -22.83 -7.91
N ASP A 436 -9.19 -22.03 -6.93
CA ASP A 436 -9.02 -20.56 -6.94
C ASP A 436 -7.56 -20.10 -6.76
N ARG A 437 -6.64 -21.02 -6.48
CA ARG A 437 -5.20 -20.76 -6.40
C ARG A 437 -4.57 -20.41 -7.75
N VAL A 438 -5.09 -20.96 -8.85
CA VAL A 438 -4.62 -20.64 -10.20
C VAL A 438 -5.26 -19.33 -10.65
N SER A 439 -4.47 -18.23 -10.61
CA SER A 439 -4.99 -16.89 -10.90
C SER A 439 -5.20 -16.61 -12.39
N GLY A 440 -4.62 -17.44 -13.28
CA GLY A 440 -4.56 -17.19 -14.73
C GLY A 440 -3.48 -16.17 -15.14
N SER A 441 -2.81 -15.52 -14.18
CA SER A 441 -1.64 -14.69 -14.41
C SER A 441 -0.38 -15.52 -14.26
N ARG A 442 0.30 -15.85 -15.36
CA ARG A 442 1.52 -16.67 -15.34
C ARG A 442 2.57 -16.14 -14.39
N THR A 443 2.74 -14.83 -14.28
CA THR A 443 3.78 -14.24 -13.41
C THR A 443 3.42 -14.36 -11.93
N ALA A 444 2.15 -14.14 -11.57
CA ALA A 444 1.68 -14.29 -10.19
C ALA A 444 1.71 -15.78 -9.78
N ASP A 445 1.19 -16.66 -10.62
CA ASP A 445 1.15 -18.10 -10.37
C ASP A 445 2.57 -18.70 -10.27
N MET A 446 3.52 -18.21 -11.09
CA MET A 446 4.93 -18.60 -11.02
C MET A 446 5.56 -18.19 -9.69
N LYS A 447 5.33 -16.95 -9.23
CA LYS A 447 5.81 -16.48 -7.91
C LYS A 447 5.21 -17.32 -6.78
N ALA A 448 3.92 -17.60 -6.84
CA ALA A 448 3.22 -18.45 -5.87
C ALA A 448 3.83 -19.87 -5.84
N ALA A 449 4.03 -20.49 -6.99
CA ALA A 449 4.64 -21.81 -7.10
C ALA A 449 6.05 -21.86 -6.49
N ILE A 450 6.89 -20.85 -6.74
CA ILE A 450 8.25 -20.77 -6.19
C ILE A 450 8.20 -20.59 -4.66
N VAL A 451 7.31 -19.72 -4.14
CA VAL A 451 7.16 -19.49 -2.69
C VAL A 451 6.63 -20.74 -1.99
N ASP A 452 5.67 -21.44 -2.59
CA ASP A 452 5.12 -22.69 -2.04
C ASP A 452 6.18 -23.79 -2.05
N ALA A 453 6.96 -23.92 -3.11
CA ALA A 453 8.12 -24.83 -3.14
C ALA A 453 9.13 -24.48 -2.04
N PHE A 454 9.43 -23.19 -1.84
CA PHE A 454 10.33 -22.76 -0.76
C PHE A 454 9.74 -22.99 0.63
N ARG A 455 8.43 -22.93 0.80
CA ARG A 455 7.75 -23.27 2.06
C ARG A 455 7.83 -24.76 2.38
N GLY A 456 7.85 -25.62 1.37
CA GLY A 456 8.01 -27.07 1.47
C GLY A 456 9.32 -27.48 2.15
N LYS A 457 9.45 -28.77 2.51
CA LYS A 457 10.62 -29.30 3.26
C LYS A 457 11.89 -29.41 2.41
N ASP A 458 11.75 -29.57 1.11
CA ASP A 458 12.86 -29.92 0.20
C ASP A 458 13.72 -28.72 -0.20
N LYS A 459 13.20 -27.52 -0.12
CA LYS A 459 13.89 -26.29 -0.50
C LYS A 459 14.31 -25.50 0.73
N ALA A 460 15.64 -25.35 0.90
CA ALA A 460 16.24 -24.66 2.04
C ALA A 460 16.66 -23.21 1.73
N ILE A 461 16.94 -22.90 0.48
CA ILE A 461 17.52 -21.62 0.06
C ILE A 461 16.68 -20.99 -1.05
N LEU A 462 16.26 -19.75 -0.84
CA LEU A 462 15.68 -18.89 -1.87
C LEU A 462 16.71 -17.80 -2.21
N ILE A 463 17.13 -17.73 -3.47
CA ILE A 463 17.98 -16.63 -3.95
C ILE A 463 17.09 -15.69 -4.75
N ALA A 464 16.95 -14.44 -4.30
CA ALA A 464 15.99 -13.50 -4.85
C ALA A 464 16.66 -12.20 -5.31
N THR A 465 16.19 -11.66 -6.43
CA THR A 465 16.42 -10.25 -6.79
C THR A 465 15.39 -9.36 -6.13
N GLU A 466 15.61 -8.04 -6.14
CA GLU A 466 14.69 -7.05 -5.55
C GLU A 466 13.28 -7.17 -6.16
N SER A 467 13.19 -7.03 -7.50
CA SER A 467 11.93 -7.11 -8.25
C SER A 467 11.27 -8.48 -8.18
N GLY A 468 12.07 -9.55 -8.12
CA GLY A 468 11.55 -10.90 -7.91
C GLY A 468 10.85 -11.04 -6.57
N ALA A 469 11.48 -10.55 -5.50
CA ALA A 469 10.97 -10.66 -4.13
C ALA A 469 9.87 -9.64 -3.79
N GLU A 470 9.58 -8.72 -4.67
CA GLU A 470 8.54 -7.74 -4.42
C GLU A 470 7.17 -8.39 -4.32
N GLY A 471 6.44 -8.04 -3.26
CA GLY A 471 5.09 -8.53 -3.04
C GLY A 471 4.95 -9.91 -2.39
N ILE A 472 6.03 -10.67 -2.20
CA ILE A 472 5.95 -12.00 -1.58
C ILE A 472 5.93 -11.96 -0.06
N ASN A 473 5.37 -13.00 0.53
CA ASN A 473 5.34 -13.22 1.98
C ASN A 473 6.23 -14.41 2.36
N LEU A 474 7.28 -14.13 3.14
CA LEU A 474 8.27 -15.10 3.61
C LEU A 474 8.32 -15.23 5.14
N GLN A 475 7.19 -15.03 5.84
CA GLN A 475 7.12 -15.06 7.30
C GLN A 475 7.57 -16.39 7.93
N PHE A 476 7.53 -17.49 7.19
CA PHE A 476 8.02 -18.78 7.65
C PHE A 476 9.56 -18.87 7.67
N CYS A 477 10.26 -17.91 7.05
CA CYS A 477 11.72 -17.81 7.03
C CYS A 477 12.18 -16.72 8.02
N SER A 478 13.15 -17.03 8.88
CA SER A 478 13.70 -16.10 9.88
C SER A 478 15.16 -15.70 9.62
N LEU A 479 15.73 -16.06 8.45
CA LEU A 479 17.08 -15.70 8.04
C LEU A 479 17.06 -14.93 6.72
N VAL A 480 17.49 -13.68 6.77
CA VAL A 480 17.67 -12.80 5.61
C VAL A 480 19.15 -12.55 5.42
N ILE A 481 19.68 -12.81 4.25
CA ILE A 481 21.07 -12.55 3.91
C ILE A 481 21.11 -11.52 2.77
N ASN A 482 21.62 -10.32 3.05
CA ASN A 482 21.94 -9.34 2.04
C ASN A 482 23.32 -9.69 1.46
N PHE A 483 23.35 -10.47 0.38
CA PHE A 483 24.59 -10.71 -0.34
C PHE A 483 25.12 -9.40 -0.91
N ASP A 484 24.24 -8.60 -1.50
CA ASP A 484 24.49 -7.22 -1.87
C ASP A 484 23.73 -6.29 -0.93
N LEU A 485 24.45 -5.43 -0.23
CA LEU A 485 23.86 -4.43 0.65
C LEU A 485 23.30 -3.27 -0.20
N PRO A 486 21.99 -3.03 -0.19
CA PRO A 486 21.44 -1.87 -0.89
C PRO A 486 21.99 -0.57 -0.31
N TRP A 487 22.29 0.38 -1.17
CA TRP A 487 22.67 1.73 -0.71
C TRP A 487 21.43 2.52 -0.24
N ASN A 488 20.26 2.16 -0.74
CA ASN A 488 18.98 2.73 -0.34
C ASN A 488 18.46 2.08 0.96
N PRO A 489 18.32 2.86 2.08
CA PRO A 489 17.83 2.33 3.34
C PRO A 489 16.39 1.81 3.27
N GLN A 490 15.54 2.37 2.41
CA GLN A 490 14.15 1.89 2.24
C GLN A 490 14.12 0.46 1.66
N ARG A 491 15.03 0.14 0.73
CA ARG A 491 15.14 -1.22 0.17
C ARG A 491 15.60 -2.22 1.22
N VAL A 492 16.52 -1.84 2.10
CA VAL A 492 16.92 -2.70 3.23
C VAL A 492 15.72 -3.04 4.10
N GLU A 493 14.91 -2.03 4.47
CA GLU A 493 13.68 -2.24 5.26
C GLU A 493 12.66 -3.10 4.53
N GLN A 494 12.48 -2.90 3.22
CA GLN A 494 11.58 -3.71 2.41
C GLN A 494 12.02 -5.19 2.37
N ARG A 495 13.31 -5.48 2.18
CA ARG A 495 13.84 -6.85 2.21
C ARG A 495 13.60 -7.52 3.56
N ILE A 496 13.95 -6.86 4.65
CA ILE A 496 13.70 -7.37 6.00
C ILE A 496 12.20 -7.57 6.23
N GLY A 497 11.39 -6.64 5.75
CA GLY A 497 9.94 -6.68 5.83
C GLY A 497 9.27 -7.87 5.10
N ARG A 498 9.98 -8.61 4.22
CA ARG A 498 9.45 -9.85 3.62
C ARG A 498 9.34 -10.98 4.64
N CYS A 499 10.27 -11.06 5.57
CA CYS A 499 10.31 -12.05 6.65
C CYS A 499 9.79 -11.51 7.99
N HIS A 500 10.08 -10.25 8.31
CA HIS A 500 9.73 -9.59 9.57
C HIS A 500 8.41 -8.84 9.45
N ARG A 501 7.32 -9.59 9.47
CA ARG A 501 5.93 -9.09 9.42
C ARG A 501 5.13 -9.60 10.59
N TYR A 502 3.90 -9.10 10.70
CA TYR A 502 2.89 -9.67 11.59
C TYR A 502 2.74 -11.18 11.37
N GLY A 503 2.77 -11.97 12.45
CA GLY A 503 2.68 -13.43 12.39
C GLY A 503 4.03 -14.16 12.40
N GLN A 504 5.17 -13.45 12.32
CA GLN A 504 6.48 -14.03 12.56
C GLN A 504 6.60 -14.47 14.02
N LYS A 505 6.96 -15.73 14.24
CA LYS A 505 7.01 -16.35 15.58
C LYS A 505 8.43 -16.33 16.18
N ILE A 506 9.44 -16.06 15.36
CA ILE A 506 10.87 -16.21 15.71
C ILE A 506 11.61 -14.94 15.33
N ASP A 507 12.60 -14.55 16.14
CA ASP A 507 13.45 -13.41 15.86
C ASP A 507 14.13 -13.54 14.49
N VAL A 508 14.07 -12.48 13.69
CA VAL A 508 14.65 -12.49 12.35
C VAL A 508 16.11 -12.12 12.43
N THR A 509 16.96 -12.99 11.91
CA THR A 509 18.40 -12.73 11.77
C THR A 509 18.67 -12.12 10.40
N VAL A 510 19.32 -10.96 10.39
CA VAL A 510 19.70 -10.23 9.18
C VAL A 510 21.22 -10.26 9.04
N VAL A 511 21.70 -10.94 8.02
CA VAL A 511 23.13 -11.01 7.69
C VAL A 511 23.44 -10.02 6.58
N ASN A 512 24.50 -9.22 6.78
CA ASN A 512 25.03 -8.33 5.75
C ASN A 512 26.47 -8.75 5.41
N MET A 513 26.72 -8.94 4.11
CA MET A 513 28.07 -9.20 3.60
C MET A 513 28.82 -7.88 3.50
N LEU A 514 30.04 -7.78 4.02
CA LEU A 514 30.80 -6.53 4.08
C LEU A 514 32.26 -6.74 3.66
N ASN A 515 32.70 -5.98 2.66
CA ASN A 515 34.09 -5.95 2.22
C ASN A 515 34.92 -5.02 3.12
N ARG A 516 35.89 -5.58 3.86
CA ARG A 516 36.78 -4.81 4.75
C ARG A 516 37.70 -3.83 4.02
N LYS A 517 37.96 -4.03 2.75
CA LYS A 517 38.83 -3.16 1.93
C LYS A 517 38.06 -2.10 1.15
N ASN A 518 36.71 -2.12 1.20
CA ASN A 518 35.89 -1.11 0.54
C ASN A 518 35.38 -0.09 1.56
N GLN A 519 36.05 1.07 1.66
CA GLN A 519 35.70 2.14 2.60
C GLN A 519 34.27 2.67 2.36
N ALA A 520 33.81 2.73 1.10
CA ALA A 520 32.46 3.20 0.79
C ALA A 520 31.39 2.25 1.35
N GLU A 521 31.54 0.92 1.15
CA GLU A 521 30.63 -0.07 1.72
C GLU A 521 30.62 -0.04 3.25
N GLN A 522 31.79 0.11 3.89
CA GLN A 522 31.88 0.21 5.34
C GLN A 522 31.13 1.42 5.87
N ARG A 523 31.31 2.59 5.24
CA ARG A 523 30.65 3.82 5.65
C ARG A 523 29.14 3.77 5.42
N ILE A 524 28.69 3.18 4.30
CA ILE A 524 27.26 2.94 4.05
C ILE A 524 26.70 2.04 5.14
N TYR A 525 27.37 0.91 5.44
CA TYR A 525 26.92 -0.01 6.50
C TYR A 525 26.87 0.69 7.88
N GLU A 526 27.90 1.43 8.27
CA GLU A 526 27.94 2.19 9.53
C GLU A 526 26.76 3.18 9.62
N LEU A 527 26.47 3.88 8.54
CA LEU A 527 25.38 4.83 8.46
C LEU A 527 24.02 4.12 8.61
N LEU A 528 23.82 3.01 7.90
CA LEU A 528 22.60 2.19 7.97
C LEU A 528 22.41 1.54 9.36
N ALA A 529 23.51 1.02 9.95
CA ALA A 529 23.47 0.27 11.19
C ALA A 529 23.42 1.18 12.45
N GLN A 530 24.26 2.21 12.49
CA GLN A 530 24.45 3.03 13.70
C GLN A 530 23.56 4.26 13.73
N LYS A 531 23.44 4.96 12.57
CA LYS A 531 22.67 6.20 12.49
C LYS A 531 21.20 5.91 12.23
N PHE A 532 20.90 5.05 11.26
CA PHE A 532 19.53 4.69 10.92
C PHE A 532 18.95 3.54 11.74
N LYS A 533 19.79 2.86 12.53
CA LYS A 533 19.39 1.73 13.40
C LYS A 533 18.52 0.67 12.70
N LEU A 534 18.65 0.52 11.36
CA LEU A 534 17.81 -0.34 10.54
C LEU A 534 17.85 -1.80 10.96
N PHE A 535 18.99 -2.23 11.51
CA PHE A 535 19.21 -3.63 11.88
C PHE A 535 18.97 -3.91 13.36
N SER A 536 18.73 -2.92 14.21
CA SER A 536 18.71 -3.09 15.68
C SER A 536 17.33 -3.39 16.27
N GLY A 537 16.30 -3.53 15.45
CA GLY A 537 14.95 -3.94 15.88
C GLY A 537 14.22 -2.99 16.81
N VAL A 538 14.74 -1.79 17.03
CA VAL A 538 14.05 -0.73 17.79
C VAL A 538 13.01 -0.13 16.86
N PHE A 539 11.76 -0.57 17.01
CA PHE A 539 10.62 -0.07 16.24
C PHE A 539 10.41 1.43 16.54
N GLY A 540 10.15 2.19 15.47
CA GLY A 540 9.93 3.64 15.53
C GLY A 540 11.13 4.48 15.08
N SER A 541 12.36 4.10 15.38
CA SER A 541 13.54 4.88 14.98
C SER A 541 13.87 4.74 13.48
N SER A 542 13.59 3.60 12.84
CA SER A 542 13.84 3.40 11.41
C SER A 542 12.86 4.20 10.52
N ASP A 543 11.58 4.23 10.90
CA ASP A 543 10.57 4.97 10.12
C ASP A 543 10.72 6.49 10.28
N GLU A 544 11.13 6.96 11.46
CA GLU A 544 11.48 8.37 11.71
C GLU A 544 12.65 8.81 10.83
N VAL A 545 13.67 7.98 10.72
CA VAL A 545 14.88 8.27 9.95
C VAL A 545 14.65 8.09 8.45
N LEU A 546 13.94 7.04 8.04
CA LEU A 546 13.56 6.84 6.64
C LEU A 546 12.69 7.99 6.10
N GLY A 547 11.90 8.60 6.98
CA GLY A 547 11.12 9.79 6.66
C GLY A 547 11.94 11.06 6.47
N THR A 548 13.17 11.15 6.98
CA THR A 548 14.06 12.31 6.83
C THR A 548 15.01 12.20 5.63
N ILE A 549 15.17 11.00 5.07
CA ILE A 549 15.96 10.79 3.87
C ILE A 549 15.12 11.21 2.66
N GLU A 550 15.63 12.16 1.88
CA GLU A 550 15.12 12.47 0.54
C GLU A 550 14.93 11.15 -0.22
N ARG A 551 14.19 11.14 -1.34
CA ARG A 551 13.94 9.91 -2.14
C ARG A 551 15.15 8.98 -2.06
N GLY A 552 14.94 7.69 -1.80
CA GLY A 552 16.05 6.75 -1.67
C GLY A 552 17.03 6.81 -2.84
N VAL A 553 16.54 7.18 -4.03
CA VAL A 553 17.34 7.44 -5.24
C VAL A 553 18.22 8.68 -5.08
N ASP A 554 17.73 9.77 -4.49
CA ASP A 554 18.53 10.97 -4.24
C ASP A 554 19.68 10.67 -3.26
N PHE A 555 19.43 9.82 -2.26
CA PHE A 555 20.46 9.33 -1.35
C PHE A 555 21.50 8.47 -2.07
N GLU A 556 21.07 7.53 -2.92
CA GLU A 556 21.97 6.72 -3.76
C GLU A 556 22.81 7.59 -4.69
N GLN A 557 22.25 8.65 -5.29
CA GLN A 557 22.98 9.58 -6.13
C GLN A 557 24.02 10.38 -5.35
N ARG A 558 23.71 10.80 -4.11
CA ARG A 558 24.70 11.49 -3.24
C ARG A 558 25.84 10.55 -2.86
N VAL A 559 25.52 9.31 -2.48
CA VAL A 559 26.53 8.29 -2.22
C VAL A 559 27.39 8.06 -3.45
N LEU A 560 26.79 7.94 -4.63
CA LEU A 560 27.49 7.83 -5.90
C LEU A 560 28.41 9.05 -6.15
N GLY A 561 27.90 10.27 -5.93
CA GLY A 561 28.66 11.50 -6.04
C GLY A 561 29.91 11.51 -5.18
N ILE A 562 29.79 11.06 -3.92
CA ILE A 562 30.95 10.88 -3.01
C ILE A 562 31.95 9.89 -3.58
N VAL A 563 31.49 8.71 -3.96
CA VAL A 563 32.37 7.63 -4.49
C VAL A 563 33.03 8.02 -5.80
N GLN A 564 32.38 8.83 -6.64
CA GLN A 564 32.95 9.29 -7.91
C GLN A 564 33.91 10.47 -7.77
N SER A 565 33.63 11.40 -6.86
CA SER A 565 34.46 12.59 -6.66
C SER A 565 35.70 12.34 -5.82
N SER A 566 35.66 11.34 -4.93
CA SER A 566 36.77 11.04 -4.03
C SER A 566 37.87 10.22 -4.72
N ARG A 567 39.11 10.65 -4.54
CA ARG A 567 40.30 9.99 -5.11
C ARG A 567 41.11 9.20 -4.08
N THR A 568 40.86 9.45 -2.79
CA THR A 568 41.54 8.81 -1.67
C THR A 568 40.53 8.32 -0.63
N GLU A 569 40.92 7.31 0.14
CA GLU A 569 40.09 6.80 1.25
C GLU A 569 39.77 7.90 2.28
N ALA A 570 40.71 8.80 2.55
CA ALA A 570 40.51 9.92 3.46
C ALA A 570 39.41 10.88 2.96
N GLU A 571 39.38 11.17 1.67
CA GLU A 571 38.34 11.99 1.08
C GLU A 571 36.96 11.31 1.14
N ILE A 572 36.87 9.99 0.93
CA ILE A 572 35.63 9.23 1.09
C ILE A 572 35.13 9.40 2.54
N VAL A 573 35.99 9.16 3.54
CA VAL A 573 35.63 9.31 4.94
C VAL A 573 35.14 10.73 5.25
N GLN A 574 35.88 11.75 4.81
CA GLN A 574 35.52 13.15 5.05
C GLN A 574 34.17 13.52 4.43
N GLN A 575 33.90 13.10 3.19
CA GLN A 575 32.66 13.41 2.50
C GLN A 575 31.45 12.64 3.10
N PHE A 576 31.65 11.39 3.54
CA PHE A 576 30.61 10.66 4.29
C PHE A 576 30.34 11.27 5.66
N ASP A 577 31.36 11.76 6.36
CA ASP A 577 31.18 12.45 7.63
C ASP A 577 30.41 13.78 7.42
N ALA A 578 30.69 14.53 6.36
CA ALA A 578 29.93 15.73 5.99
C ALA A 578 28.47 15.40 5.60
N LEU A 579 28.24 14.32 4.84
CA LEU A 579 26.89 13.83 4.55
C LEU A 579 26.15 13.44 5.84
N THR A 580 26.83 12.74 6.74
CA THR A 580 26.27 12.31 8.03
C THR A 580 25.90 13.50 8.89
N ALA A 581 26.76 14.53 8.98
CA ALA A 581 26.46 15.77 9.71
C ALA A 581 25.25 16.49 9.11
N THR A 582 25.18 16.63 7.80
CA THR A 582 24.04 17.25 7.10
C THR A 582 22.73 16.48 7.35
N LEU A 583 22.77 15.14 7.38
CA LEU A 583 21.60 14.33 7.71
C LEU A 583 21.24 14.45 9.20
N GLN A 584 22.24 14.50 10.11
CA GLN A 584 22.01 14.67 11.53
C GLN A 584 21.37 16.02 11.85
N ASP A 585 21.86 17.10 11.25
CA ASP A 585 21.27 18.44 11.41
C ASP A 585 19.82 18.49 10.93
N ARG A 586 19.48 17.76 9.87
CA ARG A 586 18.10 17.63 9.39
C ARG A 586 17.23 16.73 10.29
N ILE A 587 17.81 15.69 10.87
CA ILE A 587 17.13 14.79 11.82
C ILE A 587 16.83 15.51 13.13
N ASP A 588 17.75 16.35 13.63
CA ASP A 588 17.64 17.07 14.90
C ASP A 588 16.85 18.39 14.79
N SER A 589 16.41 18.78 13.60
CA SER A 589 15.76 20.06 13.33
C SER A 589 14.28 20.10 13.74
N ASP A 590 13.69 21.29 13.69
CA ASP A 590 12.27 21.60 13.97
C ASP A 590 11.24 20.68 13.27
N MET A 591 11.66 19.97 12.19
CA MET A 591 10.82 19.03 11.46
C MET A 591 10.44 17.77 12.26
N GLN A 592 11.35 17.22 13.10
CA GLN A 592 10.97 16.10 13.98
C GLN A 592 9.91 16.53 14.99
N SER A 593 10.11 17.71 15.57
CA SER A 593 9.13 18.29 16.49
C SER A 593 7.77 18.55 15.80
N ALA A 594 7.79 19.05 14.56
CA ALA A 594 6.58 19.27 13.77
C ALA A 594 5.88 17.96 13.40
N ARG A 595 6.65 16.97 12.93
CA ARG A 595 6.12 15.63 12.57
C ARG A 595 5.54 14.91 13.79
N ALA A 596 6.24 14.90 14.92
CA ALA A 596 5.75 14.29 16.16
C ALA A 596 4.44 14.94 16.61
N LYS A 597 4.36 16.27 16.62
CA LYS A 597 3.16 17.00 17.01
C LYS A 597 1.98 16.82 16.07
N VAL A 598 2.22 16.72 14.76
CA VAL A 598 1.17 16.67 13.74
C VAL A 598 0.71 15.24 13.44
N LEU A 599 1.63 14.27 13.37
CA LEU A 599 1.30 12.92 12.92
C LEU A 599 1.38 11.84 13.98
N GLU A 600 2.30 11.93 14.96
CA GLU A 600 2.48 10.87 15.97
C GLU A 600 1.45 10.93 17.09
N HIS A 601 0.90 12.11 17.35
CA HIS A 601 -0.16 12.35 18.32
C HIS A 601 -1.50 12.65 17.64
N LEU A 602 -1.70 12.17 16.39
CA LEU A 602 -2.92 12.45 15.63
C LEU A 602 -4.15 11.94 16.37
N ASP A 603 -4.06 10.79 17.02
CA ASP A 603 -5.14 10.21 17.82
C ASP A 603 -4.60 9.55 19.09
N GLN A 604 -4.91 10.13 20.25
CA GLN A 604 -4.43 9.65 21.55
C GLN A 604 -5.23 8.46 22.08
N ASP A 605 -6.45 8.25 21.57
CA ASP A 605 -7.37 7.23 22.07
C ASP A 605 -7.29 5.90 21.29
N VAL A 606 -6.38 5.79 20.31
CA VAL A 606 -6.25 4.58 19.46
C VAL A 606 -6.08 3.32 20.29
N VAL A 607 -5.20 3.33 21.29
CA VAL A 607 -4.93 2.13 22.13
C VAL A 607 -6.18 1.67 22.88
N ALA A 608 -6.94 2.63 23.44
CA ALA A 608 -8.18 2.32 24.17
C ALA A 608 -9.25 1.73 23.24
N ARG A 609 -9.43 2.32 22.06
CA ARG A 609 -10.37 1.82 21.05
C ARG A 609 -9.98 0.44 20.53
N LEU A 610 -8.69 0.22 20.24
CA LEU A 610 -8.21 -1.09 19.76
C LEU A 610 -8.47 -2.19 20.79
N LYS A 611 -8.28 -1.92 22.10
CA LYS A 611 -8.58 -2.90 23.15
C LYS A 611 -10.06 -3.28 23.20
N GLY A 612 -10.97 -2.32 23.03
CA GLY A 612 -12.42 -2.57 23.04
C GLY A 612 -12.91 -3.36 21.81
N ARG A 613 -12.36 -3.05 20.63
CA ARG A 613 -12.82 -3.61 19.35
C ARG A 613 -12.51 -5.07 19.10
N LYS A 614 -11.50 -5.64 19.74
CA LYS A 614 -11.13 -7.04 19.49
C LYS A 614 -12.27 -8.00 19.82
N GLY A 615 -12.88 -7.85 20.99
CA GLY A 615 -14.00 -8.70 21.39
C GLY A 615 -15.24 -8.53 20.50
N GLU A 616 -15.54 -7.29 20.05
CA GLU A 616 -16.64 -7.04 19.11
C GLU A 616 -16.39 -7.70 17.74
N LEU A 617 -15.16 -7.64 17.24
CA LEU A 617 -14.76 -8.22 15.96
C LEU A 617 -14.81 -9.74 15.98
N ASP A 618 -14.23 -10.35 17.02
CA ASP A 618 -14.22 -11.80 17.20
C ASP A 618 -15.67 -12.33 17.26
N ASN A 619 -16.56 -11.66 18.00
CA ASN A 619 -17.96 -12.01 18.06
C ASN A 619 -18.68 -11.86 16.70
N ALA A 620 -18.44 -10.78 15.97
CA ALA A 620 -19.07 -10.56 14.66
C ALA A 620 -18.63 -11.58 13.60
N VAL A 621 -17.35 -11.94 13.59
CA VAL A 621 -16.81 -12.97 12.70
C VAL A 621 -17.36 -14.34 13.06
N ASP A 622 -17.44 -14.66 14.36
CA ASP A 622 -18.01 -15.92 14.84
C ASP A 622 -19.50 -16.03 14.49
N ASP A 623 -20.28 -14.98 14.62
CA ASP A 623 -21.69 -14.96 14.25
C ASP A 623 -21.89 -15.14 12.74
N PHE A 624 -21.12 -14.47 11.90
CA PHE A 624 -21.16 -14.67 10.45
C PHE A 624 -20.81 -16.10 10.06
N THR A 625 -19.74 -16.63 10.64
CA THR A 625 -19.27 -17.99 10.38
C THR A 625 -20.31 -19.03 10.78
N ARG A 626 -20.95 -18.86 11.94
CA ARG A 626 -22.04 -19.72 12.40
C ARG A 626 -23.22 -19.71 11.44
N ARG A 627 -23.66 -18.51 10.98
CA ARG A 627 -24.75 -18.40 9.99
C ARG A 627 -24.42 -19.13 8.70
N LEU A 628 -23.18 -18.99 8.21
CA LEU A 628 -22.72 -19.67 6.99
C LEU A 628 -22.71 -21.19 7.16
N ILE A 629 -22.28 -21.70 8.31
CA ILE A 629 -22.31 -23.13 8.61
C ILE A 629 -23.75 -23.66 8.80
N ILE A 630 -24.66 -22.88 9.40
CA ILE A 630 -26.07 -23.23 9.49
C ILE A 630 -26.70 -23.40 8.11
N VAL A 631 -26.40 -22.46 7.18
CA VAL A 631 -26.85 -22.59 5.79
C VAL A 631 -26.25 -23.83 5.14
N ALA A 632 -24.95 -24.11 5.36
CA ALA A 632 -24.31 -25.31 4.82
C ALA A 632 -24.93 -26.58 5.38
N GLN A 633 -25.27 -26.67 6.66
CA GLN A 633 -25.95 -27.79 7.26
C GLN A 633 -27.34 -28.03 6.64
N ALA A 634 -28.07 -26.97 6.35
CA ALA A 634 -29.40 -27.04 5.73
C ALA A 634 -29.32 -27.46 4.23
N GLU A 635 -28.35 -26.94 3.49
CA GLU A 635 -28.24 -27.15 2.02
C GLU A 635 -27.44 -28.40 1.63
N LEU A 636 -26.59 -28.92 2.51
CA LEU A 636 -25.70 -30.06 2.27
C LEU A 636 -26.04 -31.26 3.21
N PRO A 637 -27.18 -31.96 3.04
CA PRO A 637 -27.58 -33.03 3.93
C PRO A 637 -26.62 -34.23 3.89
N SER A 638 -25.81 -34.39 2.86
CA SER A 638 -24.80 -35.44 2.73
C SER A 638 -23.43 -35.08 3.33
N ALA A 639 -23.23 -33.82 3.72
CA ALA A 639 -21.97 -33.39 4.34
C ALA A 639 -21.82 -33.89 5.76
N ARG A 640 -20.59 -34.26 6.13
CA ARG A 640 -20.23 -34.68 7.48
C ARG A 640 -19.59 -33.53 8.24
N PHE A 641 -20.31 -32.90 9.14
CA PHE A 641 -19.79 -31.82 10.00
C PHE A 641 -19.04 -32.42 11.19
N HIS A 642 -17.89 -31.80 11.52
CA HIS A 642 -17.08 -32.16 12.69
C HIS A 642 -17.39 -31.19 13.85
N ASP A 643 -17.43 -31.72 15.06
CA ASP A 643 -17.61 -30.91 16.27
C ASP A 643 -16.25 -30.36 16.72
N ASP A 644 -15.73 -29.37 15.98
CA ASP A 644 -14.47 -28.71 16.28
C ASP A 644 -14.59 -27.18 16.19
N ALA A 645 -13.68 -26.46 16.84
CA ALA A 645 -13.67 -24.99 16.89
C ALA A 645 -13.35 -24.33 15.55
N ILE A 646 -12.98 -25.11 14.51
CA ILE A 646 -12.61 -24.60 13.19
C ILE A 646 -13.72 -24.75 12.15
N PHE A 647 -14.92 -25.20 12.57
CA PHE A 647 -16.08 -25.40 11.70
C PHE A 647 -15.73 -26.18 10.42
N ARG A 648 -15.18 -27.37 10.61
CA ARG A 648 -14.75 -28.26 9.53
C ARG A 648 -15.85 -29.22 9.13
N PHE A 649 -15.95 -29.52 7.84
CA PHE A 649 -16.83 -30.54 7.31
C PHE A 649 -16.27 -31.22 6.05
N ASP A 650 -16.68 -32.47 5.80
CA ASP A 650 -16.33 -33.21 4.59
C ASP A 650 -17.53 -33.27 3.65
N TYR A 651 -17.29 -32.91 2.39
CA TYR A 651 -18.30 -32.95 1.33
C TYR A 651 -17.64 -33.28 -0.02
N GLU A 652 -18.21 -34.23 -0.76
CA GLU A 652 -17.75 -34.72 -2.06
C GLU A 652 -16.25 -35.08 -2.09
N GLY A 653 -15.76 -35.73 -1.04
CA GLY A 653 -14.38 -36.17 -0.95
C GLY A 653 -13.36 -35.08 -0.61
N LYS A 654 -13.82 -33.87 -0.36
CA LYS A 654 -13.00 -32.72 0.07
C LYS A 654 -13.32 -32.33 1.50
N THR A 655 -12.30 -31.89 2.23
CA THR A 655 -12.46 -31.30 3.57
C THR A 655 -12.51 -29.79 3.45
N TRP A 656 -13.50 -29.17 4.07
CA TRP A 656 -13.77 -27.73 4.06
C TRP A 656 -13.63 -27.14 5.46
N THR A 657 -13.11 -25.93 5.57
CA THR A 657 -13.03 -25.17 6.83
C THR A 657 -13.28 -23.69 6.60
N THR A 658 -13.82 -23.00 7.62
CA THR A 658 -14.00 -21.56 7.60
C THR A 658 -12.78 -20.77 8.09
N LYS A 659 -11.71 -21.45 8.48
CA LYS A 659 -10.49 -20.84 9.02
C LYS A 659 -9.35 -20.93 8.03
N TRP A 660 -8.88 -19.78 7.56
CA TRP A 660 -7.83 -19.69 6.55
C TRP A 660 -6.51 -20.35 6.95
N PRO A 661 -5.93 -20.09 8.15
CA PRO A 661 -4.66 -20.73 8.48
C PRO A 661 -4.75 -22.26 8.42
N ASP A 662 -5.84 -22.84 8.93
CA ASP A 662 -6.04 -24.28 8.94
C ASP A 662 -6.27 -24.85 7.54
N ALA A 663 -6.95 -24.10 6.66
CA ALA A 663 -7.14 -24.50 5.27
C ALA A 663 -5.79 -24.61 4.55
N ASP A 664 -4.89 -23.64 4.71
CA ASP A 664 -3.59 -23.59 4.05
C ASP A 664 -2.59 -24.60 4.67
N ASP A 665 -2.62 -24.75 6.01
CA ASP A 665 -1.70 -25.64 6.75
C ASP A 665 -1.99 -27.14 6.49
N HIS A 666 -3.25 -27.50 6.14
CA HIS A 666 -3.68 -28.89 5.96
C HIS A 666 -4.13 -29.22 4.53
N ASP A 667 -3.99 -28.30 3.58
CA ASP A 667 -4.45 -28.44 2.18
C ASP A 667 -5.96 -28.74 2.09
N TRP A 668 -6.76 -28.09 2.95
CA TRP A 668 -8.21 -28.15 2.94
C TRP A 668 -8.79 -27.01 2.11
N GLN A 669 -10.04 -27.15 1.69
CA GLN A 669 -10.74 -26.10 0.96
C GLN A 669 -11.22 -25.02 1.93
N PHE A 670 -11.00 -23.75 1.57
CA PHE A 670 -11.48 -22.63 2.38
C PHE A 670 -12.94 -22.33 2.03
N PHE A 671 -13.83 -22.55 3.01
CA PHE A 671 -15.27 -22.31 2.89
C PHE A 671 -15.59 -20.82 3.13
N ARG A 672 -15.81 -20.10 2.06
CA ARG A 672 -16.05 -18.64 2.07
C ARG A 672 -16.94 -18.20 0.92
N LEU A 673 -17.60 -17.03 1.04
CA LEU A 673 -18.32 -16.41 -0.06
C LEU A 673 -17.32 -15.85 -1.08
N SER A 674 -17.11 -16.58 -2.18
CA SER A 674 -16.29 -16.17 -3.32
C SER A 674 -16.79 -16.84 -4.59
N ASP A 675 -16.50 -16.24 -5.74
CA ASP A 675 -16.93 -16.80 -7.04
C ASP A 675 -16.38 -18.24 -7.22
N GLY A 676 -17.24 -19.18 -7.61
CA GLY A 676 -16.87 -20.59 -7.77
C GLY A 676 -16.63 -21.37 -6.49
N ASN A 677 -16.91 -20.80 -5.31
CA ASN A 677 -16.80 -21.51 -4.03
C ASN A 677 -18.15 -22.10 -3.63
N LEU A 678 -18.11 -23.30 -3.03
CA LEU A 678 -19.29 -24.01 -2.54
C LEU A 678 -20.18 -23.14 -1.64
N ALA A 679 -19.59 -22.27 -0.80
CA ALA A 679 -20.35 -21.38 0.07
C ALA A 679 -21.24 -20.40 -0.73
N THR A 680 -20.76 -19.89 -1.84
CA THR A 680 -21.55 -19.00 -2.71
C THR A 680 -22.68 -19.76 -3.42
N GLU A 681 -22.38 -20.96 -3.90
CA GLU A 681 -23.39 -21.81 -4.58
C GLU A 681 -24.56 -22.15 -3.65
N ILE A 682 -24.28 -22.56 -2.43
CA ILE A 682 -25.35 -22.91 -1.46
C ILE A 682 -26.15 -21.68 -1.02
N VAL A 683 -25.50 -20.53 -0.83
CA VAL A 683 -26.18 -19.29 -0.43
C VAL A 683 -27.09 -18.80 -1.57
N GLU A 684 -26.63 -18.83 -2.82
CA GLU A 684 -27.48 -18.47 -3.96
C GLU A 684 -28.63 -19.48 -4.17
N THR A 685 -28.40 -20.76 -3.94
CA THR A 685 -29.45 -21.79 -3.93
C THR A 685 -30.49 -21.51 -2.86
N ALA A 686 -30.04 -21.20 -1.63
CA ALA A 686 -30.95 -20.86 -0.52
C ALA A 686 -31.76 -19.58 -0.78
N LYS A 687 -31.14 -18.54 -1.36
CA LYS A 687 -31.82 -17.30 -1.77
C LYS A 687 -32.87 -17.51 -2.85
N GLY A 688 -32.67 -18.49 -3.74
CA GLY A 688 -33.61 -18.84 -4.81
C GLY A 688 -34.88 -19.54 -4.33
N ARG A 689 -34.96 -19.96 -3.07
CA ARG A 689 -36.14 -20.61 -2.51
C ARG A 689 -37.18 -19.58 -2.12
N ASP A 690 -38.41 -19.84 -2.53
CA ASP A 690 -39.56 -18.96 -2.27
C ASP A 690 -40.52 -19.57 -1.24
N GLU A 691 -39.99 -20.17 -0.19
CA GLU A 691 -40.78 -20.90 0.85
C GLU A 691 -41.58 -19.95 1.75
N LEU A 692 -41.10 -18.70 1.95
CA LEU A 692 -41.70 -17.73 2.86
C LEU A 692 -42.58 -16.69 2.16
N SER A 693 -42.77 -16.78 0.85
CA SER A 693 -43.67 -15.90 0.09
C SER A 693 -45.15 -16.13 0.40
N SER A 694 -45.50 -17.30 0.91
CA SER A 694 -46.84 -17.65 1.35
C SER A 694 -46.89 -17.75 2.91
N PRO A 695 -48.10 -17.60 3.52
CA PRO A 695 -48.24 -17.72 4.96
C PRO A 695 -47.66 -19.05 5.46
N THR A 696 -46.69 -18.99 6.34
CA THR A 696 -45.90 -20.15 6.79
C THR A 696 -45.81 -20.18 8.31
N SER A 697 -46.01 -21.37 8.91
CA SER A 697 -45.65 -21.63 10.30
C SER A 697 -44.30 -22.30 10.37
N VAL A 698 -43.44 -21.81 11.26
CA VAL A 698 -42.07 -22.27 11.47
C VAL A 698 -41.92 -22.77 12.90
N LEU A 699 -41.52 -24.04 13.04
CA LEU A 699 -41.22 -24.67 14.32
C LEU A 699 -39.72 -24.69 14.51
N PHE A 700 -39.20 -23.95 15.50
CA PHE A 700 -37.81 -23.90 15.89
C PHE A 700 -37.50 -24.99 16.91
N ASN A 701 -36.52 -25.86 16.65
CA ASN A 701 -36.13 -26.98 17.49
C ASN A 701 -34.82 -26.70 18.23
N LEU A 702 -34.91 -26.34 19.51
CA LEU A 702 -33.77 -26.05 20.39
C LEU A 702 -32.87 -27.29 20.62
N ALA A 703 -33.43 -28.49 20.62
CA ALA A 703 -32.65 -29.73 20.81
C ALA A 703 -31.72 -30.03 19.61
N ALA A 704 -32.03 -29.51 18.42
CA ALA A 704 -31.23 -29.70 17.22
C ALA A 704 -30.11 -28.63 17.06
N TYR A 705 -30.03 -27.66 17.98
CA TYR A 705 -28.99 -26.63 17.91
C TYR A 705 -27.62 -27.14 18.36
N ALA A 706 -26.66 -27.23 17.45
CA ALA A 706 -25.38 -27.91 17.65
C ALA A 706 -24.24 -26.99 18.17
N PHE A 707 -24.47 -25.68 18.31
CA PHE A 707 -23.38 -24.75 18.66
C PHE A 707 -23.32 -24.46 20.16
N PRO A 708 -22.14 -24.42 20.80
CA PRO A 708 -22.00 -24.03 22.19
C PRO A 708 -22.28 -22.55 22.42
N GLY A 709 -23.11 -22.23 23.41
CA GLY A 709 -23.26 -20.87 23.98
C GLY A 709 -24.42 -20.05 23.43
N GLN A 710 -24.93 -19.17 24.29
CA GLN A 710 -25.78 -17.98 24.04
C GLN A 710 -27.20 -18.15 23.42
N LEU A 711 -27.93 -19.21 23.78
CA LEU A 711 -29.35 -19.24 23.51
C LEU A 711 -30.22 -19.12 24.80
N ALA A 712 -29.66 -18.54 25.87
CA ALA A 712 -30.42 -18.45 27.14
C ALA A 712 -31.75 -17.71 26.94
N ASP A 713 -31.75 -16.63 26.17
CA ASP A 713 -32.95 -15.83 25.90
C ASP A 713 -33.95 -16.57 25.02
N VAL A 714 -33.48 -17.36 24.01
CA VAL A 714 -34.35 -18.17 23.14
C VAL A 714 -34.89 -19.38 23.91
N LYS A 715 -34.14 -19.97 24.86
CA LYS A 715 -34.64 -21.06 25.74
C LYS A 715 -35.82 -20.64 26.59
N ASN A 716 -35.90 -19.33 26.96
CA ASN A 716 -37.06 -18.80 27.70
C ASN A 716 -38.33 -18.73 26.83
N LEU A 717 -38.21 -18.97 25.51
CA LEU A 717 -39.33 -19.06 24.58
C LEU A 717 -39.79 -20.50 24.33
N ALA A 718 -39.15 -21.50 24.94
CA ALA A 718 -39.56 -22.93 24.81
C ALA A 718 -41.03 -23.11 25.21
N GLY A 719 -41.80 -23.75 24.35
CA GLY A 719 -43.25 -23.97 24.51
C GLY A 719 -44.12 -22.76 24.18
N LYS A 720 -43.53 -21.62 23.74
CA LYS A 720 -44.27 -20.42 23.29
C LYS A 720 -44.40 -20.41 21.77
N SER A 721 -45.41 -19.66 21.34
CA SER A 721 -45.69 -19.37 19.93
C SER A 721 -46.05 -17.90 19.76
N GLY A 722 -46.00 -17.42 18.48
CA GLY A 722 -46.31 -16.06 18.19
C GLY A 722 -46.10 -15.66 16.70
N LEU A 723 -45.91 -14.42 16.46
CA LEU A 723 -45.72 -13.84 15.12
C LEU A 723 -44.38 -13.14 15.02
N LEU A 724 -43.73 -13.27 13.86
CA LEU A 724 -42.50 -12.57 13.48
C LEU A 724 -42.68 -11.97 12.08
N ARG A 725 -42.40 -10.69 11.98
CA ARG A 725 -42.29 -9.96 10.70
C ARG A 725 -40.88 -9.48 10.53
N VAL A 726 -40.30 -9.71 9.37
CA VAL A 726 -38.98 -9.21 8.98
C VAL A 726 -39.17 -8.23 7.83
N SER A 727 -38.74 -7.01 8.04
CA SER A 727 -38.77 -5.94 7.05
C SER A 727 -37.38 -5.33 6.86
N LYS A 728 -37.10 -4.83 5.66
CA LYS A 728 -35.87 -4.18 5.31
C LYS A 728 -36.09 -2.66 5.30
N ALA A 729 -35.47 -1.96 6.26
CA ALA A 729 -35.40 -0.52 6.24
C ALA A 729 -34.21 -0.07 5.38
N ARG A 730 -34.43 0.87 4.48
CA ARG A 730 -33.35 1.43 3.64
C ARG A 730 -33.48 2.94 3.49
N ILE A 731 -32.33 3.60 3.42
CA ILE A 731 -32.24 5.00 3.05
C ILE A 731 -31.05 5.18 2.09
N GLN A 732 -31.27 5.95 1.03
CA GLN A 732 -30.20 6.31 0.11
C GLN A 732 -29.78 7.74 0.42
N THR A 733 -28.54 7.90 0.90
CA THR A 733 -27.89 9.20 1.08
C THR A 733 -27.10 9.58 -0.18
N HIS A 734 -26.42 10.73 -0.18
CA HIS A 734 -25.71 11.27 -1.35
C HIS A 734 -24.84 10.21 -2.09
N ASN A 735 -23.99 9.49 -1.37
CA ASN A 735 -23.05 8.50 -1.93
C ASN A 735 -23.11 7.13 -1.26
N SER A 736 -24.07 6.85 -0.39
CA SER A 736 -24.21 5.58 0.30
C SER A 736 -25.65 5.15 0.45
N ALA A 737 -25.89 3.84 0.47
CA ALA A 737 -27.15 3.27 0.90
C ALA A 737 -26.95 2.66 2.30
N ARG A 738 -27.91 2.88 3.19
CA ARG A 738 -27.97 2.20 4.48
C ARG A 738 -29.16 1.31 4.50
N GLU A 739 -28.93 0.11 4.96
CA GLU A 739 -29.95 -0.92 5.11
C GLU A 739 -29.86 -1.52 6.50
N ASP A 740 -31.01 -1.84 7.08
CA ASP A 740 -31.12 -2.52 8.37
C ASP A 740 -32.31 -3.49 8.34
N LEU A 741 -32.26 -4.56 9.11
CA LEU A 741 -33.38 -5.48 9.26
C LEU A 741 -34.19 -5.10 10.49
N LEU A 742 -35.50 -4.92 10.30
CA LEU A 742 -36.46 -4.73 11.37
C LEU A 742 -37.06 -6.09 11.69
N LEU A 743 -36.87 -6.54 12.92
CA LEU A 743 -37.32 -7.85 13.42
C LEU A 743 -38.44 -7.61 14.44
N SER A 744 -39.67 -7.50 13.96
CA SER A 744 -40.83 -7.27 14.81
C SER A 744 -41.41 -8.63 15.24
N CYS A 745 -41.25 -8.96 16.51
CA CYS A 745 -41.61 -10.26 17.05
C CYS A 745 -42.48 -10.12 18.30
N VAL A 746 -43.54 -10.93 18.39
CA VAL A 746 -44.51 -10.94 19.52
C VAL A 746 -44.93 -12.38 19.84
N THR A 747 -45.15 -12.67 21.10
CA THR A 747 -45.83 -13.90 21.55
C THR A 747 -47.33 -13.85 21.34
N ASP A 748 -48.01 -14.98 21.36
CA ASP A 748 -49.49 -15.06 21.29
C ASP A 748 -50.15 -14.33 22.48
N ASP A 749 -49.41 -14.19 23.61
CA ASP A 749 -49.85 -13.43 24.80
C ASP A 749 -49.64 -11.92 24.64
N GLY A 750 -49.17 -11.42 23.48
CA GLY A 750 -48.95 -10.00 23.19
C GLY A 750 -47.65 -9.43 23.76
N ILE A 751 -46.70 -10.25 24.22
CA ILE A 751 -45.45 -9.78 24.77
C ILE A 751 -44.44 -9.58 23.59
N ALA A 752 -43.93 -8.37 23.47
CA ALA A 752 -42.90 -8.02 22.46
C ALA A 752 -41.57 -8.72 22.81
N ILE A 753 -40.92 -9.31 21.80
CA ILE A 753 -39.63 -9.97 21.92
C ILE A 753 -38.56 -8.99 21.34
N PRO A 754 -37.43 -8.79 22.07
CA PRO A 754 -36.34 -7.96 21.60
C PRO A 754 -35.81 -8.43 20.23
N PRO A 755 -35.41 -7.50 19.32
CA PRO A 755 -34.89 -7.82 17.99
C PRO A 755 -33.71 -8.80 18.04
N GLU A 756 -32.81 -8.65 19.02
CA GLU A 756 -31.64 -9.51 19.20
C GLU A 756 -32.04 -10.96 19.56
N THR A 757 -33.10 -11.14 20.32
CA THR A 757 -33.65 -12.47 20.66
C THR A 757 -34.34 -13.10 19.45
N ALA A 758 -35.06 -12.29 18.67
CA ALA A 758 -35.69 -12.73 17.42
C ALA A 758 -34.64 -13.14 16.38
N ASP A 759 -33.55 -12.38 16.26
CA ASP A 759 -32.42 -12.71 15.38
C ASP A 759 -31.76 -14.04 15.78
N ARG A 760 -31.51 -14.25 17.07
CA ARG A 760 -30.97 -15.52 17.58
C ARG A 760 -31.91 -16.71 17.37
N MET A 761 -33.23 -16.47 17.46
CA MET A 761 -34.23 -17.51 17.18
C MET A 761 -34.15 -17.99 15.71
N LEU A 762 -33.88 -17.09 14.75
CA LEU A 762 -33.70 -17.45 13.35
C LEU A 762 -32.43 -18.30 13.09
N MET A 763 -31.51 -18.41 14.04
CA MET A 763 -30.34 -19.29 13.95
C MET A 763 -30.63 -20.73 14.41
N VAL A 764 -31.81 -21.00 14.97
CA VAL A 764 -32.17 -22.33 15.44
C VAL A 764 -32.70 -23.17 14.28
N PRO A 765 -32.27 -24.45 14.13
CA PRO A 765 -32.82 -25.35 13.14
C PRO A 765 -34.35 -25.42 13.21
N SER A 766 -34.98 -25.34 12.06
CA SER A 766 -36.44 -25.22 11.99
C SER A 766 -37.07 -26.09 10.91
N THR A 767 -38.35 -26.34 11.06
CA THR A 767 -39.20 -26.96 10.03
C THR A 767 -40.34 -26.00 9.69
N ALA A 768 -40.56 -25.81 8.36
CA ALA A 768 -41.59 -24.91 7.85
C ALA A 768 -42.81 -25.70 7.34
N GLN A 769 -44.00 -25.20 7.63
CA GLN A 769 -45.29 -25.73 7.13
C GLN A 769 -46.13 -24.59 6.58
N LYS A 770 -46.63 -24.75 5.37
CA LYS A 770 -47.53 -23.73 4.74
C LYS A 770 -48.88 -23.73 5.47
N LEU A 771 -49.36 -22.51 5.74
CA LEU A 771 -50.67 -22.28 6.34
C LEU A 771 -51.69 -22.06 5.22
N GLY A 772 -52.90 -22.61 5.39
CA GLY A 772 -54.01 -22.42 4.47
C GLY A 772 -54.73 -21.07 4.61
N ALA A 773 -54.41 -20.26 5.63
CA ALA A 773 -55.02 -18.98 5.95
C ALA A 773 -54.02 -17.86 6.04
N LEU A 774 -54.48 -16.62 5.75
CA LEU A 774 -53.65 -15.40 5.91
C LEU A 774 -53.30 -15.19 7.39
N ILE A 775 -52.09 -14.72 7.65
CA ILE A 775 -51.64 -14.36 9.01
C ILE A 775 -52.12 -12.93 9.30
N ASP A 776 -52.94 -12.76 10.33
CA ASP A 776 -53.23 -11.42 10.88
C ASP A 776 -52.00 -10.91 11.66
N ALA A 777 -51.30 -10.01 11.05
CA ALA A 777 -50.07 -9.44 11.60
C ALA A 777 -50.25 -7.99 12.11
N SER A 778 -51.49 -7.57 12.37
CA SER A 778 -51.82 -6.21 12.82
C SER A 778 -51.14 -5.85 14.15
N GLY A 779 -50.97 -6.82 15.05
CA GLY A 779 -50.24 -6.63 16.30
C GLY A 779 -48.74 -6.36 16.20
N LEU A 780 -48.13 -6.60 15.01
CA LEU A 780 -46.70 -6.32 14.76
C LEU A 780 -46.46 -4.91 14.27
N GLN A 781 -47.49 -4.22 13.75
CA GLN A 781 -47.33 -2.89 13.14
C GLN A 781 -46.76 -1.84 14.11
N PRO A 782 -47.26 -1.72 15.37
CA PRO A 782 -46.71 -0.74 16.31
C PRO A 782 -45.20 -0.98 16.60
N ILE A 783 -44.77 -2.25 16.74
CA ILE A 783 -43.39 -2.60 17.01
C ILE A 783 -42.49 -2.27 15.81
N GLU A 784 -42.98 -2.58 14.61
CA GLU A 784 -42.26 -2.26 13.36
C GLU A 784 -42.10 -0.75 13.18
N ASP A 785 -43.16 0.03 13.44
CA ASP A 785 -43.14 1.49 13.31
C ASP A 785 -42.22 2.15 14.34
N GLU A 786 -42.13 1.60 15.56
CA GLU A 786 -41.17 2.03 16.57
C GLU A 786 -39.72 1.75 16.12
N GLN A 787 -39.45 0.53 15.68
CA GLN A 787 -38.09 0.16 15.16
C GLN A 787 -37.71 1.02 13.96
N PHE A 788 -38.62 1.29 13.03
CA PHE A 788 -38.41 2.15 11.88
C PHE A 788 -38.16 3.61 12.27
N SER A 789 -38.87 4.12 13.30
CA SER A 789 -38.61 5.44 13.86
C SER A 789 -37.21 5.55 14.46
N VAL A 790 -36.81 4.55 15.26
CA VAL A 790 -35.45 4.49 15.85
C VAL A 790 -34.38 4.46 14.75
N PHE A 791 -34.56 3.66 13.69
CA PHE A 791 -33.68 3.67 12.53
C PHE A 791 -33.62 5.06 11.88
N SER A 792 -34.77 5.69 11.63
CA SER A 792 -34.86 7.00 11.00
C SER A 792 -34.16 8.07 11.81
N ASP A 793 -34.36 8.09 13.13
CA ASP A 793 -33.77 9.09 14.03
C ASP A 793 -32.27 8.90 14.18
N ARG A 794 -31.78 7.65 14.19
CA ARG A 794 -30.35 7.34 14.17
C ARG A 794 -29.70 7.89 12.89
N VAL A 795 -30.35 7.69 11.73
CA VAL A 795 -29.85 8.21 10.46
C VAL A 795 -29.87 9.74 10.44
N LYS A 796 -30.94 10.37 10.91
CA LYS A 796 -31.06 11.85 10.98
C LYS A 796 -29.96 12.47 11.87
N LYS A 797 -29.76 11.92 13.07
CA LYS A 797 -28.68 12.39 13.98
C LYS A 797 -27.31 12.30 13.35
N GLN A 798 -27.07 11.23 12.60
CA GLN A 798 -25.78 11.05 11.92
C GLN A 798 -25.62 11.98 10.72
N ASN A 799 -26.69 12.20 9.94
CA ASN A 799 -26.68 13.14 8.83
C ASN A 799 -26.43 14.58 9.34
N PHE A 800 -27.05 14.96 10.45
CA PHE A 800 -26.83 16.27 11.07
C PHE A 800 -25.37 16.47 11.50
N ARG A 801 -24.77 15.47 12.13
CA ARG A 801 -23.36 15.53 12.51
C ARG A 801 -22.44 15.67 11.31
N TRP A 802 -22.71 14.96 10.20
CA TRP A 802 -21.94 15.11 8.98
C TRP A 802 -22.06 16.50 8.37
N LEU A 803 -23.24 17.08 8.41
CA LEU A 803 -23.47 18.45 7.94
C LEU A 803 -22.65 19.47 8.75
N GLU A 804 -22.63 19.36 10.10
CA GLU A 804 -21.83 20.23 10.98
C GLU A 804 -20.32 20.06 10.72
N GLU A 805 -19.85 18.83 10.52
CA GLU A 805 -18.44 18.55 10.20
C GLU A 805 -18.04 19.21 8.86
N GLU A 806 -18.93 19.17 7.88
CA GLU A 806 -18.69 19.75 6.54
C GLU A 806 -18.78 21.29 6.55
N GLU A 807 -19.73 21.86 7.26
CA GLU A 807 -19.84 23.30 7.48
C GLU A 807 -18.54 23.85 8.10
N THR A 808 -18.05 23.20 9.15
CA THR A 808 -16.78 23.57 9.79
C THR A 808 -15.61 23.52 8.80
N ARG A 809 -15.57 22.51 7.95
CA ARG A 809 -14.51 22.34 6.92
C ARG A 809 -14.54 23.46 5.89
N LEU A 810 -15.73 23.77 5.37
CA LEU A 810 -15.92 24.81 4.37
C LEU A 810 -15.69 26.22 4.93
N ASP A 811 -16.05 26.46 6.18
CA ASP A 811 -15.74 27.71 6.88
C ASP A 811 -14.22 27.93 7.04
N ASN A 812 -13.49 26.86 7.35
CA ASN A 812 -12.04 26.93 7.44
C ASN A 812 -11.41 27.20 6.07
N TYR A 813 -11.94 26.60 5.01
CA TYR A 813 -11.52 26.90 3.63
C TYR A 813 -11.72 28.38 3.26
N ALA A 814 -12.89 28.93 3.59
CA ALA A 814 -13.18 30.36 3.34
C ALA A 814 -12.21 31.28 4.08
N LYS A 815 -11.86 30.97 5.34
CA LYS A 815 -10.85 31.72 6.12
C LYS A 815 -9.47 31.63 5.50
N ASP A 816 -9.07 30.46 5.00
CA ASP A 816 -7.74 30.27 4.35
C ASP A 816 -7.60 31.13 3.10
N ILE A 817 -8.64 31.23 2.27
CA ILE A 817 -8.65 32.10 1.09
C ILE A 817 -8.52 33.58 1.50
N GLU A 818 -9.18 34.02 2.59
CA GLU A 818 -8.99 35.36 3.11
C GLU A 818 -7.54 35.63 3.55
N ILE A 819 -6.91 34.66 4.24
CA ILE A 819 -5.51 34.76 4.68
C ILE A 819 -4.54 34.80 3.50
N GLU A 820 -4.78 34.00 2.46
CA GLU A 820 -3.99 34.00 1.24
C GLU A 820 -3.99 35.37 0.55
N LEU A 821 -5.17 35.94 0.38
CA LEU A 821 -5.30 37.27 -0.24
C LEU A 821 -4.64 38.37 0.60
N ASP A 822 -4.75 38.30 1.93
CA ASP A 822 -4.07 39.24 2.83
C ASP A 822 -2.54 39.08 2.77
N ALA A 823 -2.03 37.87 2.65
CA ALA A 823 -0.61 37.63 2.47
C ALA A 823 -0.09 38.18 1.15
N GLN A 824 -0.81 37.99 0.02
CA GLN A 824 -0.46 38.55 -1.28
C GLN A 824 -0.45 40.08 -1.27
N ILE A 825 -1.47 40.72 -0.67
CA ILE A 825 -1.52 42.17 -0.50
C ILE A 825 -0.32 42.64 0.35
N GLY A 826 0.02 41.93 1.43
CA GLY A 826 1.17 42.24 2.29
C GLY A 826 2.52 42.18 1.57
N VAL A 827 2.70 41.21 0.68
CA VAL A 827 3.92 41.08 -0.14
C VAL A 827 4.06 42.28 -1.08
N LEU A 828 2.98 42.63 -1.80
CA LEU A 828 2.99 43.78 -2.72
C LEU A 828 3.21 45.10 -1.96
N ASP A 829 2.62 45.29 -0.78
CA ASP A 829 2.85 46.49 0.04
C ASP A 829 4.32 46.59 0.50
N ALA A 830 4.93 45.49 0.88
CA ALA A 830 6.34 45.43 1.27
C ALA A 830 7.27 45.76 0.09
N GLU A 831 6.97 45.24 -1.12
CA GLU A 831 7.72 45.51 -2.35
C GLU A 831 7.58 47.00 -2.76
N ILE A 832 6.38 47.52 -2.74
CA ILE A 832 6.10 48.94 -3.00
C ILE A 832 6.88 49.86 -2.02
N LYS A 833 6.92 49.51 -0.71
CA LYS A 833 7.69 50.22 0.31
C LYS A 833 9.19 50.17 0.02
N GLY A 834 9.72 49.01 -0.40
CA GLY A 834 11.12 48.83 -0.83
C GLY A 834 11.48 49.75 -2.01
N LEU A 835 10.69 49.66 -3.09
CA LEU A 835 10.90 50.45 -4.28
C LEU A 835 10.75 51.97 -4.03
N ARG A 836 9.85 52.40 -3.16
CA ARG A 836 9.72 53.80 -2.70
C ARG A 836 10.97 54.27 -1.96
N LYS A 837 11.61 53.40 -1.15
CA LYS A 837 12.89 53.69 -0.45
C LYS A 837 14.03 53.83 -1.44
N GLU A 838 14.16 52.92 -2.41
CA GLU A 838 15.15 52.99 -3.50
C GLU A 838 14.98 54.24 -4.34
N ARG A 839 13.75 54.61 -4.72
CA ARG A 839 13.46 55.87 -5.48
C ARG A 839 13.89 57.11 -4.73
N ARG A 840 13.88 57.10 -3.38
CA ARG A 840 14.33 58.23 -2.55
C ARG A 840 15.82 58.29 -2.31
N SER A 841 16.59 57.27 -2.74
CA SER A 841 18.04 57.22 -2.57
C SER A 841 18.68 58.40 -3.30
N PRO A 842 19.67 59.10 -2.68
CA PRO A 842 20.43 60.18 -3.34
C PRO A 842 21.21 59.69 -4.56
N ASP A 843 21.61 58.44 -4.60
CA ASP A 843 22.46 57.85 -5.67
C ASP A 843 21.67 57.42 -6.92
N ALA A 844 20.35 57.47 -6.91
CA ALA A 844 19.54 57.04 -8.04
C ALA A 844 19.48 58.14 -9.15
N SER A 845 19.78 57.75 -10.38
CA SER A 845 19.68 58.63 -11.56
C SER A 845 18.22 59.00 -11.86
N MET A 846 18.01 60.07 -12.64
CA MET A 846 16.67 60.53 -13.02
C MET A 846 15.89 59.47 -13.80
N GLU A 847 16.56 58.71 -14.65
CA GLU A 847 15.99 57.63 -15.44
C GLU A 847 15.56 56.45 -14.54
N GLN A 848 16.39 56.07 -13.59
CA GLN A 848 16.07 55.06 -12.58
C GLN A 848 14.86 55.50 -11.71
N LYS A 849 14.77 56.77 -11.32
CA LYS A 849 13.62 57.30 -10.53
C LYS A 849 12.31 57.24 -11.31
N LEU A 850 12.36 57.48 -12.65
CA LEU A 850 11.19 57.33 -13.52
C LEU A 850 10.76 55.88 -13.70
N ASP A 851 11.70 54.97 -13.88
CA ASP A 851 11.43 53.54 -14.06
C ASP A 851 10.85 52.88 -12.77
N LEU A 852 11.46 53.20 -11.61
CA LEU A 852 10.93 52.83 -10.29
C LEU A 852 9.54 53.42 -10.08
N GLY A 853 9.29 54.66 -10.53
CA GLY A 853 7.96 55.26 -10.44
C GLY A 853 6.90 54.51 -11.27
N ARG A 854 7.25 54.02 -12.47
CA ARG A 854 6.37 53.21 -13.31
C ARG A 854 6.09 51.84 -12.68
N LYS A 855 7.12 51.17 -12.12
CA LYS A 855 6.98 49.91 -11.40
C LYS A 855 6.08 50.01 -10.17
N ILE A 856 6.30 51.07 -9.37
CA ILE A 856 5.44 51.33 -8.17
C ILE A 856 4.00 51.50 -8.60
N LYS A 857 3.69 52.29 -9.63
CA LYS A 857 2.32 52.53 -10.09
C LYS A 857 1.65 51.24 -10.60
N LYS A 858 2.43 50.39 -11.27
CA LYS A 858 1.92 49.06 -11.71
C LYS A 858 1.55 48.18 -10.54
N LEU A 859 2.45 48.03 -9.54
CA LEU A 859 2.21 47.22 -8.34
C LEU A 859 1.08 47.79 -7.45
N GLU A 860 0.95 49.14 -7.39
CA GLU A 860 -0.20 49.78 -6.72
C GLU A 860 -1.52 49.40 -7.39
N GLY A 861 -1.58 49.36 -8.73
CA GLY A 861 -2.73 48.90 -9.49
C GLY A 861 -3.03 47.44 -9.22
N GLU A 862 -2.04 46.55 -9.27
CA GLU A 862 -2.20 45.12 -8.94
C GLU A 862 -2.69 44.91 -7.49
N MET A 863 -2.18 45.69 -6.52
CA MET A 863 -2.62 45.64 -5.14
C MET A 863 -4.08 46.11 -4.98
N ASP A 864 -4.50 47.15 -5.67
CA ASP A 864 -5.85 47.67 -5.62
C ASP A 864 -6.85 46.69 -6.29
N ASP A 865 -6.46 46.08 -7.41
CA ASP A 865 -7.23 45.00 -8.05
C ASP A 865 -7.39 43.77 -7.12
N LEU A 866 -6.33 43.40 -6.39
CA LEU A 866 -6.39 42.33 -5.38
C LEU A 866 -7.31 42.66 -4.20
N LYS A 867 -7.29 43.91 -3.72
CA LYS A 867 -8.20 44.39 -2.67
C LYS A 867 -9.66 44.37 -3.13
N LEU A 868 -9.91 44.76 -4.38
CA LEU A 868 -11.27 44.72 -4.97
C LEU A 868 -11.71 43.26 -5.14
N SER A 869 -10.86 42.41 -5.70
CA SER A 869 -11.12 40.99 -5.89
C SER A 869 -11.29 40.22 -4.56
N LYS A 870 -10.67 40.67 -3.46
CA LYS A 870 -10.86 40.08 -2.14
C LYS A 870 -12.31 40.08 -1.72
N HIS A 871 -13.02 41.21 -1.90
CA HIS A 871 -14.42 41.31 -1.55
C HIS A 871 -15.32 40.47 -2.47
N GLU A 872 -15.03 40.42 -3.75
CA GLU A 872 -15.74 39.60 -4.72
C GLU A 872 -15.51 38.11 -4.44
N ARG A 873 -14.27 37.67 -4.31
CA ARG A 873 -13.93 36.27 -4.00
C ARG A 873 -14.49 35.81 -2.68
N ARG A 874 -14.47 36.67 -1.63
CA ARG A 874 -15.10 36.35 -0.35
C ARG A 874 -16.59 36.11 -0.50
N ARG A 875 -17.28 36.92 -1.30
CA ARG A 875 -18.70 36.74 -1.58
C ARG A 875 -18.97 35.49 -2.37
N ASP A 876 -18.13 35.21 -3.39
CA ASP A 876 -18.28 34.06 -4.26
C ASP A 876 -17.97 32.76 -3.50
N VAL A 877 -16.93 32.72 -2.66
CA VAL A 877 -16.62 31.57 -1.80
C VAL A 877 -17.76 31.31 -0.82
N ARG A 878 -18.29 32.36 -0.15
CA ARG A 878 -19.44 32.20 0.77
C ARG A 878 -20.69 31.70 0.05
N LYS A 879 -20.91 32.18 -1.18
CA LYS A 879 -22.02 31.68 -2.00
C LYS A 879 -21.79 30.21 -2.38
N GLN A 880 -20.60 29.85 -2.82
CA GLN A 880 -20.25 28.45 -3.13
C GLN A 880 -20.40 27.54 -1.91
N VAL A 881 -19.95 27.99 -0.74
CA VAL A 881 -20.16 27.27 0.53
C VAL A 881 -21.63 27.08 0.83
N SER A 882 -22.44 28.15 0.71
CA SER A 882 -23.89 28.06 0.91
C SER A 882 -24.55 27.11 -0.09
N ASP A 883 -24.24 27.25 -1.38
CA ASP A 883 -24.81 26.39 -2.43
C ASP A 883 -24.43 24.89 -2.19
N MET A 884 -23.16 24.60 -1.78
CA MET A 884 -22.73 23.26 -1.42
C MET A 884 -23.46 22.70 -0.18
N LEU A 885 -23.63 23.52 0.86
CA LEU A 885 -24.35 23.11 2.06
C LEU A 885 -25.82 22.85 1.78
N ASP A 886 -26.48 23.66 0.94
CA ASP A 886 -27.86 23.46 0.51
C ASP A 886 -28.01 22.15 -0.28
N GLU A 887 -27.09 21.87 -1.22
CA GLU A 887 -27.07 20.62 -1.98
C GLU A 887 -26.89 19.39 -1.06
N ILE A 888 -25.98 19.49 -0.09
CA ILE A 888 -25.72 18.45 0.91
C ILE A 888 -26.96 18.23 1.79
N ALA A 889 -27.55 19.31 2.31
CA ALA A 889 -28.74 19.25 3.15
C ALA A 889 -29.94 18.61 2.40
N GLU A 890 -30.12 18.97 1.14
CA GLU A 890 -31.16 18.36 0.29
C GLU A 890 -30.91 16.87 0.07
N SER A 891 -29.64 16.48 -0.17
CA SER A 891 -29.24 15.06 -0.36
C SER A 891 -29.43 14.22 0.91
N LEU A 892 -29.25 14.81 2.10
CA LEU A 892 -29.38 14.15 3.40
C LEU A 892 -30.83 14.07 3.89
N ASN A 893 -31.73 14.87 3.35
CA ASN A 893 -33.15 14.93 3.77
C ASN A 893 -34.05 13.91 3.06
N ARG A 894 -33.50 12.86 2.47
CA ARG A 894 -34.29 11.80 1.83
C ARG A 894 -35.01 10.95 2.87
N GLN A 895 -36.27 10.60 2.55
CA GLN A 895 -37.10 9.77 3.44
C GLN A 895 -36.66 8.32 3.38
N PRO A 896 -36.51 7.65 4.54
CA PRO A 896 -36.27 6.21 4.57
C PRO A 896 -37.49 5.45 4.04
N LYS A 897 -37.23 4.26 3.47
CA LYS A 897 -38.24 3.33 2.98
C LYS A 897 -38.15 2.02 3.74
N LYS A 898 -39.27 1.32 3.89
CA LYS A 898 -39.30 -0.03 4.40
C LYS A 898 -39.97 -0.95 3.38
N ASP A 899 -39.39 -2.13 3.21
CA ASP A 899 -39.88 -3.19 2.32
C ASP A 899 -40.09 -4.44 3.16
N LEU A 900 -41.31 -5.03 3.14
CA LEU A 900 -41.61 -6.28 3.82
C LEU A 900 -40.88 -7.43 3.12
N LEU A 901 -40.15 -8.25 3.88
CA LEU A 901 -39.51 -9.47 3.37
C LEU A 901 -40.42 -10.68 3.56
N PHE A 902 -40.82 -10.96 4.81
CA PHE A 902 -41.75 -12.03 5.10
C PHE A 902 -42.42 -11.84 6.47
N THR A 903 -43.53 -12.59 6.68
CA THR A 903 -44.23 -12.75 7.96
C THR A 903 -44.47 -14.21 8.21
N ILE A 904 -44.09 -14.70 9.38
CA ILE A 904 -44.28 -16.10 9.79
C ILE A 904 -45.01 -16.22 11.14
N ARG A 905 -45.70 -17.33 11.32
CA ARG A 905 -46.09 -17.79 12.65
C ARG A 905 -44.97 -18.69 13.18
N TRP A 906 -44.45 -18.39 14.38
CA TRP A 906 -43.37 -19.17 14.96
C TRP A 906 -43.84 -19.95 16.19
N SER A 907 -43.17 -21.07 16.46
CA SER A 907 -43.21 -21.78 17.72
C SER A 907 -41.83 -22.33 18.06
N VAL A 908 -41.51 -22.45 19.34
CA VAL A 908 -40.20 -22.94 19.83
C VAL A 908 -40.44 -24.21 20.64
N GLN A 909 -39.73 -25.30 20.29
CA GLN A 909 -39.79 -26.62 20.98
C GLN A 909 -38.46 -26.99 21.57
#